data_cdeb4cc54c8ff461cdc7c0bf18d9066e
#
_entry.id   cdeb4cc54c8ff461cdc7c0bf18d9066e
#
_cell.length_a   1.000
_cell.length_b   1.000
_cell.length_c   1.000
_cell.angle_alpha   90.00
_cell.angle_beta   90.00
_cell.angle_gamma   90.00
#
_symmetry.space_group_name_H-M   'P 1'
#
loop_
_entity.id
_entity.type
_entity.pdbx_description
1 polymer ?
#
loop_
_entity_poly.entity_id
_entity_poly.type
_entity_poly.pdbx_seq_one_letter_code
_entity_poly.pdbx_strand_id
1 'polypeptide(L)'
;MNGSSDDTPLAAVYGIGPQRADLFAHLGLHTQRDLLFYVPRRYEDRAHSVPLAMAAEGEAVTIQGRILQARQSRWRGGRTVFEVVLSPSGSSVIRPEDALHAMWFNVHYLQKLLVADREVVFHGKLKKGKKHWTMVHPEFEIVERDDEEYIHLSRITPIYGLTEGLSQRVLRRILYYATQKAPLDLPDPFPVPAELMGLPEAVREIHFPTSWEKQHQARQRLVYDEFFLQQCVLSRRRMSREKVRRERQAPSSALAAAFVQSLPFSPTGAQQRVMGELARDLALPTPMNRMLQGDVGSGKTMVAVYAMLCAVERGEHAALMAPTEILAEQHFLNLRRWLEPLGVSVGLHTGSKKKGDRSPLDSAPMLESLFGGKGAITVGTHALLYDSFAADRLGLIVIDEQHKFGVMQRLSLAQKGRHPDILVMTATPIPRTLAMTVYGDLDVSILDELPPGRGRIITACRSEKDLPKVWKFVREEVAAGRQTYVVYPLIDESERVEAKAVQKEFEHLQAELSPAVVGLMHGRLKPEEKERVMARFRAGEIQVLVSTPVIEVGVDVPNATIMVIENAERFGLAALHQLRGRIGRGGNKSYCVLIGQPRSADSWRRLKIMEETTDGFRIAEEDLRIRGPGDILGTDQSGLPPLRFGDPVQDWEMLRRARTDAEALFRKDPALKSMPALRRLLDRGVAGHHSLAAVS
;
A
#
# COMPACT_ATOMS: atom_id res chain seq x y z
N MET A 1 11.93 -31.37 -29.40
CA MET A 1 12.62 -30.54 -28.39
C MET A 1 12.20 -29.07 -28.58
N ASN A 2 11.01 -28.69 -28.15
CA ASN A 2 10.55 -27.30 -28.17
C ASN A 2 10.50 -26.84 -26.72
N GLY A 3 11.66 -26.39 -26.18
CA GLY A 3 11.69 -25.60 -24.99
C GLY A 3 10.93 -24.29 -25.28
N SER A 4 9.91 -23.98 -24.49
CA SER A 4 9.18 -22.72 -24.62
C SER A 4 10.19 -21.56 -24.47
N SER A 5 10.09 -20.52 -25.29
CA SER A 5 10.95 -19.32 -25.24
C SER A 5 10.98 -18.64 -23.85
N ASP A 6 10.12 -19.06 -22.95
CA ASP A 6 9.98 -18.55 -21.57
C ASP A 6 11.20 -18.82 -20.68
N ASP A 7 11.96 -19.90 -20.91
CA ASP A 7 13.06 -20.35 -20.04
C ASP A 7 14.45 -20.13 -20.66
N THR A 8 14.55 -19.38 -21.78
CA THR A 8 15.84 -19.11 -22.42
C THR A 8 16.73 -18.25 -21.50
N PRO A 9 17.92 -18.75 -21.08
CA PRO A 9 18.82 -17.97 -20.23
C PRO A 9 19.26 -16.68 -20.89
N LEU A 10 19.47 -15.61 -20.12
CA LEU A 10 19.93 -14.31 -20.64
C LEU A 10 21.23 -14.40 -21.42
N ALA A 11 22.14 -15.29 -21.06
CA ALA A 11 23.40 -15.48 -21.76
C ALA A 11 23.25 -15.93 -23.23
N ALA A 12 22.07 -16.45 -23.63
CA ALA A 12 21.75 -16.79 -25.01
C ALA A 12 21.21 -15.61 -25.82
N VAL A 13 20.92 -14.47 -25.19
CA VAL A 13 20.42 -13.27 -25.87
C VAL A 13 21.59 -12.54 -26.55
N TYR A 14 21.38 -12.10 -27.78
CA TYR A 14 22.39 -11.35 -28.54
C TYR A 14 22.90 -10.13 -27.74
N GLY A 15 24.21 -10.01 -27.63
CA GLY A 15 24.87 -8.91 -26.90
C GLY A 15 25.01 -9.13 -25.38
N ILE A 16 24.54 -10.26 -24.84
CA ILE A 16 24.72 -10.62 -23.43
C ILE A 16 25.72 -11.78 -23.34
N GLY A 17 26.93 -11.47 -22.90
CA GLY A 17 27.93 -12.50 -22.51
C GLY A 17 27.83 -12.77 -20.99
N PRO A 18 28.60 -13.79 -20.47
CA PRO A 18 28.52 -14.17 -19.05
C PRO A 18 28.65 -13.00 -18.05
N GLN A 19 29.64 -12.12 -18.24
CA GLN A 19 29.87 -10.97 -17.39
C GLN A 19 28.70 -9.99 -17.35
N ARG A 20 27.99 -9.82 -18.49
CA ARG A 20 26.79 -8.98 -18.53
C ARG A 20 25.59 -9.68 -17.91
N ALA A 21 25.48 -10.99 -18.08
CA ALA A 21 24.43 -11.77 -17.45
C ALA A 21 24.44 -11.60 -15.90
N ASP A 22 25.63 -11.53 -15.29
CA ASP A 22 25.78 -11.26 -13.87
C ASP A 22 25.26 -9.85 -13.50
N LEU A 23 25.53 -8.83 -14.34
CA LEU A 23 24.99 -7.47 -14.10
C LEU A 23 23.46 -7.43 -14.21
N PHE A 24 22.88 -8.20 -15.12
CA PHE A 24 21.42 -8.33 -15.23
C PHE A 24 20.82 -9.10 -14.05
N ALA A 25 21.53 -10.10 -13.52
CA ALA A 25 21.10 -10.80 -12.31
C ALA A 25 20.96 -9.88 -11.09
N HIS A 26 21.82 -8.86 -10.96
CA HIS A 26 21.68 -7.82 -9.93
C HIS A 26 20.39 -6.97 -10.08
N LEU A 27 19.79 -6.94 -11.28
CA LEU A 27 18.49 -6.32 -11.54
C LEU A 27 17.32 -7.32 -11.39
N GLY A 28 17.60 -8.56 -10.99
CA GLY A 28 16.61 -9.63 -10.88
C GLY A 28 16.18 -10.21 -12.23
N LEU A 29 17.00 -10.04 -13.29
CA LEU A 29 16.71 -10.52 -14.62
C LEU A 29 17.58 -11.75 -14.92
N HIS A 30 16.94 -12.90 -15.14
CA HIS A 30 17.63 -14.19 -15.34
C HIS A 30 17.32 -14.83 -16.70
N THR A 31 16.16 -14.51 -17.28
CA THR A 31 15.67 -15.09 -18.52
C THR A 31 15.43 -14.02 -19.60
N GLN A 32 15.33 -14.46 -20.86
CA GLN A 32 14.93 -13.61 -21.97
C GLN A 32 13.55 -12.97 -21.70
N ARG A 33 12.63 -13.70 -21.09
CA ARG A 33 11.31 -13.18 -20.72
C ARG A 33 11.42 -12.04 -19.69
N ASP A 34 12.24 -12.19 -18.66
CA ASP A 34 12.46 -11.12 -17.68
C ASP A 34 12.95 -9.84 -18.37
N LEU A 35 13.84 -9.97 -19.32
CA LEU A 35 14.35 -8.85 -20.11
C LEU A 35 13.26 -8.18 -20.95
N LEU A 36 12.41 -8.95 -21.64
CA LEU A 36 11.33 -8.45 -22.49
C LEU A 36 10.23 -7.72 -21.67
N PHE A 37 10.08 -8.06 -20.39
CA PHE A 37 9.16 -7.41 -19.48
C PHE A 37 9.85 -6.44 -18.50
N TYR A 38 11.12 -6.10 -18.74
CA TYR A 38 11.84 -5.06 -18.01
C TYR A 38 11.55 -3.69 -18.60
N VAL A 39 10.45 -3.09 -18.22
CA VAL A 39 9.93 -1.85 -18.81
C VAL A 39 10.72 -0.59 -18.42
N PRO A 40 10.70 0.44 -19.27
CA PRO A 40 11.29 1.73 -18.93
C PRO A 40 10.64 2.38 -17.71
N ARG A 41 11.43 3.07 -16.90
CA ARG A 41 10.93 3.90 -15.79
C ARG A 41 10.22 5.16 -16.26
N ARG A 42 10.70 5.72 -17.37
CA ARG A 42 10.15 6.93 -18.02
C ARG A 42 10.58 6.97 -19.47
N TYR A 43 10.02 7.91 -20.20
CA TYR A 43 10.39 8.19 -21.58
C TYR A 43 10.82 9.64 -21.70
N GLU A 44 11.71 9.92 -22.67
CA GLU A 44 12.11 11.25 -23.09
C GLU A 44 11.78 11.41 -24.57
N ASP A 45 11.04 12.49 -24.89
CA ASP A 45 10.79 12.81 -26.29
C ASP A 45 12.06 13.40 -26.89
N ARG A 46 12.72 12.61 -27.71
CA ARG A 46 13.92 13.00 -28.46
C ARG A 46 13.65 12.95 -29.97
N ALA A 47 12.38 12.80 -30.37
CA ALA A 47 11.97 12.68 -31.76
C ALA A 47 12.17 13.99 -32.53
N HIS A 48 12.02 15.13 -31.86
CA HIS A 48 12.08 16.44 -32.50
C HIS A 48 13.37 17.15 -32.13
N SER A 49 14.13 17.55 -33.15
CA SER A 49 15.24 18.48 -32.97
C SER A 49 14.68 19.88 -32.75
N VAL A 50 15.08 20.52 -31.66
CA VAL A 50 14.66 21.89 -31.35
C VAL A 50 15.68 22.86 -31.95
N PRO A 51 15.24 23.88 -32.71
CA PRO A 51 16.13 24.96 -33.13
C PRO A 51 16.78 25.63 -31.92
N LEU A 52 18.10 25.82 -31.95
CA LEU A 52 18.84 26.38 -30.83
C LEU A 52 18.33 27.75 -30.36
N ALA A 53 17.77 28.53 -31.30
CA ALA A 53 17.16 29.83 -31.03
C ALA A 53 15.88 29.77 -30.19
N MET A 54 15.19 28.60 -30.15
CA MET A 54 13.94 28.40 -29.38
C MET A 54 14.17 27.66 -28.05
N ALA A 55 15.40 27.22 -27.80
CA ALA A 55 15.71 26.44 -26.62
C ALA A 55 15.93 27.33 -25.39
N ALA A 56 15.45 26.85 -24.22
CA ALA A 56 15.61 27.53 -22.95
C ALA A 56 16.83 27.03 -22.16
N GLU A 57 17.42 27.88 -21.35
CA GLU A 57 18.53 27.49 -20.47
C GLU A 57 18.07 26.53 -19.38
N GLY A 58 18.83 25.44 -19.18
CA GLY A 58 18.54 24.40 -18.21
C GLY A 58 17.65 23.27 -18.75
N GLU A 59 17.05 23.45 -19.91
CA GLU A 59 16.21 22.46 -20.56
C GLU A 59 17.06 21.36 -21.24
N ALA A 60 16.58 20.12 -21.19
CA ALA A 60 17.18 19.02 -21.93
C ALA A 60 16.57 18.97 -23.33
N VAL A 61 17.38 19.23 -24.35
CA VAL A 61 16.93 19.32 -25.74
C VAL A 61 17.74 18.43 -26.66
N THR A 62 17.13 18.05 -27.78
CA THR A 62 17.79 17.33 -28.87
C THR A 62 18.12 18.32 -29.98
N ILE A 63 19.39 18.34 -30.42
CA ILE A 63 19.88 19.23 -31.49
C ILE A 63 20.62 18.38 -32.51
N GLN A 64 20.18 18.44 -33.76
CA GLN A 64 20.87 17.84 -34.90
C GLN A 64 21.69 18.90 -35.62
N GLY A 65 22.86 18.51 -36.08
CA GLY A 65 23.73 19.43 -36.83
C GLY A 65 24.98 18.78 -37.35
N ARG A 66 25.80 19.57 -38.05
CA ARG A 66 27.09 19.16 -38.62
C ARG A 66 28.23 19.63 -37.74
N ILE A 67 29.19 18.79 -37.46
CA ILE A 67 30.40 19.12 -36.72
C ILE A 67 31.26 20.06 -37.55
N LEU A 68 31.48 21.26 -37.05
CA LEU A 68 32.39 22.22 -37.66
C LEU A 68 33.82 22.00 -37.24
N GLN A 69 34.01 21.71 -35.93
CA GLN A 69 35.33 21.54 -35.37
C GLN A 69 35.24 20.57 -34.18
N ALA A 70 36.22 19.68 -34.08
CA ALA A 70 36.42 18.80 -32.94
C ALA A 70 37.87 18.94 -32.45
N ARG A 71 38.08 19.30 -31.19
CA ARG A 71 39.42 19.53 -30.62
C ARG A 71 39.54 18.98 -29.23
N GLN A 72 40.75 18.51 -28.91
CA GLN A 72 41.10 18.16 -27.54
C GLN A 72 42.01 19.22 -26.97
N SER A 73 41.73 19.68 -25.77
CA SER A 73 42.51 20.65 -25.03
C SER A 73 42.80 20.16 -23.59
N ARG A 74 43.87 20.68 -22.98
CA ARG A 74 44.14 20.45 -21.55
C ARG A 74 43.74 21.68 -20.78
N TRP A 75 42.91 21.49 -19.75
CA TRP A 75 42.48 22.58 -18.85
C TRP A 75 43.42 22.68 -17.65
N ARG A 76 43.40 23.85 -16.97
CA ARG A 76 44.12 24.07 -15.71
C ARG A 76 43.74 22.98 -14.69
N GLY A 77 44.72 22.25 -14.16
CA GLY A 77 44.51 21.11 -13.26
C GLY A 77 44.62 19.74 -13.90
N GLY A 78 45.16 19.62 -15.14
CA GLY A 78 45.50 18.34 -15.78
C GLY A 78 44.32 17.57 -16.39
N ARG A 79 43.11 18.12 -16.35
CA ARG A 79 41.91 17.49 -16.96
C ARG A 79 41.93 17.69 -18.47
N THR A 80 41.67 16.62 -19.22
CA THR A 80 41.50 16.66 -20.69
C THR A 80 40.05 17.00 -21.02
N VAL A 81 39.83 17.98 -21.89
CA VAL A 81 38.52 18.35 -22.42
C VAL A 81 38.48 18.09 -23.89
N PHE A 82 37.51 17.32 -24.34
CA PHE A 82 37.18 17.15 -25.75
C PHE A 82 35.97 18.03 -26.06
N GLU A 83 36.13 18.96 -26.97
CA GLU A 83 35.13 19.94 -27.38
C GLU A 83 34.75 19.75 -28.85
N VAL A 84 33.46 19.75 -29.11
CA VAL A 84 32.88 19.69 -30.45
C VAL A 84 32.01 20.92 -30.66
N VAL A 85 32.28 21.64 -31.75
CA VAL A 85 31.47 22.78 -32.18
C VAL A 85 30.52 22.30 -33.25
N LEU A 86 29.22 22.45 -33.02
CA LEU A 86 28.14 21.98 -33.89
C LEU A 86 27.42 23.15 -34.52
N SER A 87 27.25 23.09 -35.85
CA SER A 87 26.29 23.94 -36.58
C SER A 87 24.94 23.25 -36.61
N PRO A 88 23.89 23.80 -35.99
CA PRO A 88 22.55 23.20 -36.05
C PRO A 88 22.04 23.13 -37.48
N SER A 89 21.32 22.03 -37.81
CA SER A 89 20.69 21.84 -39.13
C SER A 89 19.67 22.94 -39.41
N GLY A 90 19.66 23.45 -40.65
CA GLY A 90 18.76 24.53 -41.08
C GLY A 90 19.33 25.96 -40.93
N SER A 91 20.54 26.12 -40.40
CA SER A 91 21.21 27.43 -40.32
C SER A 91 22.07 27.65 -41.58
N SER A 92 21.72 28.63 -42.40
CA SER A 92 22.45 28.99 -43.62
C SER A 92 23.63 29.94 -43.37
N VAL A 93 23.71 30.56 -42.20
CA VAL A 93 24.77 31.48 -41.79
C VAL A 93 25.22 31.14 -40.38
N ILE A 94 26.47 30.72 -40.24
CA ILE A 94 27.03 30.31 -38.93
C ILE A 94 27.63 31.57 -38.28
N ARG A 95 26.90 32.16 -37.32
CA ARG A 95 27.48 33.07 -36.37
C ARG A 95 28.04 32.31 -35.19
N PRO A 96 29.17 32.72 -34.59
CA PRO A 96 29.71 32.02 -33.41
C PRO A 96 28.72 31.87 -32.24
N GLU A 97 27.77 32.78 -32.14
CA GLU A 97 26.68 32.78 -31.13
C GLU A 97 25.58 31.75 -31.42
N ASP A 98 25.47 31.27 -32.66
CA ASP A 98 24.48 30.25 -33.08
C ASP A 98 25.06 28.83 -33.03
N ALA A 99 26.33 28.69 -32.66
CA ALA A 99 26.98 27.39 -32.52
C ALA A 99 26.75 26.77 -31.16
N LEU A 100 26.56 25.45 -31.14
CA LEU A 100 26.50 24.66 -29.92
C LEU A 100 27.87 24.06 -29.60
N HIS A 101 28.38 24.30 -28.41
CA HIS A 101 29.61 23.72 -27.92
C HIS A 101 29.32 22.51 -27.00
N ALA A 102 29.61 21.32 -27.44
CA ALA A 102 29.49 20.08 -26.66
C ALA A 102 30.85 19.72 -26.05
N MET A 103 30.88 19.45 -24.74
CA MET A 103 32.12 19.20 -24.01
C MET A 103 32.06 17.89 -23.23
N TRP A 104 33.13 17.11 -23.31
CA TRP A 104 33.34 15.88 -22.52
C TRP A 104 34.67 15.97 -21.76
N PHE A 105 34.66 15.62 -20.51
CA PHE A 105 35.85 15.62 -19.66
C PHE A 105 36.41 14.21 -19.52
N ASN A 106 37.76 14.05 -19.65
CA ASN A 106 38.50 12.80 -19.48
C ASN A 106 38.05 11.64 -20.38
N VAL A 107 37.63 11.95 -21.63
CA VAL A 107 37.14 10.98 -22.60
C VAL A 107 37.99 11.02 -23.85
N HIS A 108 38.78 9.96 -24.08
CA HIS A 108 39.76 9.92 -25.21
C HIS A 108 39.25 9.25 -26.47
N TYR A 109 38.26 8.33 -26.36
CA TYR A 109 37.79 7.56 -27.54
C TYR A 109 36.92 8.37 -28.49
N LEU A 110 36.37 9.48 -28.06
CA LEU A 110 35.47 10.31 -28.86
C LEU A 110 36.16 10.96 -30.06
N GLN A 111 37.47 11.20 -30.01
CA GLN A 111 38.22 11.77 -31.13
C GLN A 111 38.15 10.97 -32.43
N LYS A 112 37.99 9.65 -32.29
CA LYS A 112 37.87 8.76 -33.46
C LYS A 112 36.44 8.72 -34.02
N LEU A 113 35.47 9.12 -33.23
CA LEU A 113 34.04 9.06 -33.54
C LEU A 113 33.48 10.40 -34.01
N LEU A 114 33.79 11.48 -33.31
CA LEU A 114 33.25 12.82 -33.56
C LEU A 114 34.32 13.64 -34.30
N VAL A 115 34.32 13.52 -35.64
CA VAL A 115 35.23 14.25 -36.52
C VAL A 115 34.49 15.36 -37.28
N ALA A 116 35.24 16.36 -37.80
CA ALA A 116 34.65 17.42 -38.60
C ALA A 116 33.86 16.86 -39.82
N ASP A 117 32.88 17.64 -40.27
CA ASP A 117 31.93 17.32 -41.35
C ASP A 117 30.95 16.17 -41.10
N ARG A 118 31.03 15.47 -39.98
CA ARG A 118 29.99 14.50 -39.62
C ARG A 118 28.72 15.17 -39.18
N GLU A 119 27.59 14.60 -39.59
CA GLU A 119 26.27 14.94 -39.05
C GLU A 119 26.00 14.12 -37.81
N VAL A 120 25.57 14.81 -36.74
CA VAL A 120 25.34 14.20 -35.43
C VAL A 120 24.09 14.77 -34.77
N VAL A 121 23.52 13.99 -33.89
CA VAL A 121 22.45 14.42 -32.99
C VAL A 121 22.99 14.42 -31.57
N PHE A 122 22.85 15.53 -30.86
CA PHE A 122 23.20 15.66 -29.45
C PHE A 122 21.94 15.83 -28.61
N HIS A 123 21.92 15.19 -27.44
CA HIS A 123 20.87 15.36 -26.45
C HIS A 123 21.49 15.67 -25.09
N GLY A 124 21.04 16.75 -24.44
CA GLY A 124 21.56 17.15 -23.14
C GLY A 124 21.00 18.47 -22.66
N LYS A 125 21.35 18.83 -21.42
CA LYS A 125 20.94 20.11 -20.84
C LYS A 125 21.74 21.26 -21.41
N LEU A 126 21.02 22.26 -21.89
CA LEU A 126 21.62 23.50 -22.39
C LEU A 126 22.02 24.43 -21.26
N LYS A 127 23.19 25.05 -21.41
CA LYS A 127 23.65 26.19 -20.60
C LYS A 127 24.03 27.32 -21.49
N LYS A 128 23.57 28.52 -21.18
CA LYS A 128 23.92 29.73 -21.91
C LYS A 128 25.26 30.27 -21.38
N GLY A 129 26.29 30.16 -22.18
CA GLY A 129 27.57 30.82 -21.92
C GLY A 129 27.57 32.29 -22.33
N LYS A 130 28.68 33.01 -22.07
CA LYS A 130 28.79 34.44 -22.46
C LYS A 130 28.72 34.69 -23.97
N LYS A 131 29.12 33.72 -24.79
CA LYS A 131 29.23 33.87 -26.25
C LYS A 131 28.53 32.76 -27.06
N HIS A 132 28.20 31.62 -26.46
CA HIS A 132 27.65 30.47 -27.16
C HIS A 132 26.87 29.59 -26.20
N TRP A 133 26.08 28.70 -26.76
CA TRP A 133 25.41 27.67 -26.00
C TRP A 133 26.35 26.47 -25.73
N THR A 134 26.22 25.88 -24.56
CA THR A 134 27.05 24.73 -24.16
C THR A 134 26.22 23.55 -23.68
N MET A 135 26.65 22.33 -24.02
CA MET A 135 26.20 21.08 -23.44
C MET A 135 27.39 20.34 -22.81
N VAL A 136 27.23 19.83 -21.61
CA VAL A 136 28.25 19.08 -20.89
C VAL A 136 27.86 17.61 -20.86
N HIS A 137 28.74 16.75 -21.37
CA HIS A 137 28.50 15.30 -21.51
C HIS A 137 27.18 14.94 -22.20
N PRO A 138 26.83 15.57 -23.37
CA PRO A 138 25.61 15.15 -24.07
C PRO A 138 25.68 13.70 -24.51
N GLU A 139 24.53 13.04 -24.56
CA GLU A 139 24.38 11.81 -25.35
C GLU A 139 24.46 12.19 -26.82
N PHE A 140 25.06 11.32 -27.66
CA PHE A 140 25.20 11.60 -29.07
C PHE A 140 24.95 10.37 -29.93
N GLU A 141 24.51 10.60 -31.16
CA GLU A 141 24.38 9.60 -32.21
C GLU A 141 24.90 10.18 -33.53
N ILE A 142 25.64 9.37 -34.30
CA ILE A 142 26.19 9.79 -35.59
C ILE A 142 25.15 9.47 -36.65
N VAL A 143 24.80 10.43 -37.48
CA VAL A 143 23.89 10.27 -38.61
C VAL A 143 24.70 9.64 -39.75
N GLU A 144 24.68 8.33 -39.84
CA GLU A 144 25.28 7.60 -40.99
C GLU A 144 24.19 7.40 -42.07
N ARG A 145 24.54 7.57 -43.35
CA ARG A 145 23.60 7.50 -44.48
C ARG A 145 23.13 6.08 -44.82
N ASP A 146 23.70 5.06 -44.18
CA ASP A 146 23.38 3.66 -44.43
C ASP A 146 22.68 3.03 -43.21
N ASP A 147 21.40 2.70 -43.35
CA ASP A 147 20.54 1.70 -42.70
C ASP A 147 20.65 1.39 -41.18
N GLU A 148 21.49 2.04 -40.40
CA GLU A 148 21.41 1.90 -38.94
C GLU A 148 20.28 2.77 -38.39
N GLU A 149 19.18 2.13 -37.95
CA GLU A 149 18.07 2.77 -37.28
C GLU A 149 18.55 3.48 -36.01
N TYR A 150 18.09 4.72 -35.82
CA TYR A 150 18.39 5.51 -34.62
C TYR A 150 17.80 4.83 -33.37
N ILE A 151 18.66 4.27 -32.53
CA ILE A 151 18.22 3.54 -31.32
C ILE A 151 18.11 4.46 -30.11
N HIS A 152 18.92 5.52 -30.06
CA HIS A 152 19.09 6.33 -28.85
C HIS A 152 18.52 7.74 -28.96
N LEU A 153 18.39 8.26 -30.16
CA LEU A 153 17.94 9.62 -30.46
C LEU A 153 16.93 9.59 -31.62
N SER A 154 16.37 10.76 -31.96
CA SER A 154 15.37 10.94 -33.03
C SER A 154 14.11 10.08 -32.88
N ARG A 155 13.75 9.76 -31.64
CA ARG A 155 12.55 8.99 -31.28
C ARG A 155 12.14 9.21 -29.80
N ILE A 156 10.97 8.74 -29.44
CA ILE A 156 10.62 8.59 -28.03
C ILE A 156 11.57 7.55 -27.42
N THR A 157 12.43 8.00 -26.51
CA THR A 157 13.56 7.22 -26.01
C THR A 157 13.26 6.68 -24.61
N PRO A 158 13.33 5.36 -24.40
CA PRO A 158 13.10 4.75 -23.10
C PRO A 158 14.30 4.96 -22.15
N ILE A 159 14.00 5.20 -20.87
CA ILE A 159 14.97 5.32 -19.78
C ILE A 159 14.71 4.21 -18.76
N TYR A 160 15.69 3.34 -18.58
CA TYR A 160 15.59 2.17 -17.70
C TYR A 160 16.25 2.40 -16.34
N GLY A 161 15.87 1.59 -15.34
CA GLY A 161 16.68 1.40 -14.15
C GLY A 161 18.02 0.74 -14.52
N LEU A 162 19.10 1.10 -13.83
CA LEU A 162 20.43 0.55 -14.08
C LEU A 162 21.07 0.07 -12.79
N THR A 163 22.05 -0.81 -12.94
CA THR A 163 23.03 -1.17 -11.90
C THR A 163 24.41 -0.66 -12.27
N GLU A 164 25.33 -0.65 -11.34
CA GLU A 164 26.72 -0.25 -11.57
C GLU A 164 27.34 -1.15 -12.66
N GLY A 165 28.03 -0.54 -13.61
CA GLY A 165 28.63 -1.24 -14.75
C GLY A 165 27.73 -1.41 -15.98
N LEU A 166 26.42 -1.16 -15.90
CA LEU A 166 25.47 -1.20 -17.02
C LEU A 166 25.08 0.21 -17.47
N SER A 167 25.21 0.52 -18.77
CA SER A 167 24.81 1.82 -19.32
C SER A 167 23.48 1.75 -20.06
N GLN A 168 22.74 2.89 -20.12
CA GLN A 168 21.50 3.02 -20.91
C GLN A 168 21.71 2.58 -22.37
N ARG A 169 22.84 2.97 -22.95
CA ARG A 169 23.15 2.69 -24.36
C ARG A 169 23.27 1.19 -24.61
N VAL A 170 23.93 0.46 -23.71
CA VAL A 170 24.09 -0.99 -23.83
C VAL A 170 22.75 -1.69 -23.67
N LEU A 171 21.96 -1.31 -22.66
CA LEU A 171 20.66 -1.94 -22.39
C LEU A 171 19.66 -1.68 -23.52
N ARG A 172 19.57 -0.43 -24.02
CA ARG A 172 18.70 -0.11 -25.17
C ARG A 172 19.07 -0.90 -26.41
N ARG A 173 20.35 -1.05 -26.71
CA ARG A 173 20.81 -1.83 -27.86
C ARG A 173 20.39 -3.30 -27.75
N ILE A 174 20.59 -3.91 -26.58
CA ILE A 174 20.20 -5.31 -26.34
C ILE A 174 18.69 -5.47 -26.51
N LEU A 175 17.89 -4.59 -25.87
CA LEU A 175 16.43 -4.61 -25.97
C LEU A 175 15.94 -4.35 -27.40
N TYR A 176 16.61 -3.47 -28.14
CA TYR A 176 16.27 -3.21 -29.53
C TYR A 176 16.42 -4.46 -30.38
N TYR A 177 17.53 -5.15 -30.26
CA TYR A 177 17.75 -6.42 -31.00
C TYR A 177 16.73 -7.48 -30.54
N ALA A 178 16.48 -7.61 -29.25
CA ALA A 178 15.56 -8.61 -28.71
C ALA A 178 14.08 -8.37 -29.12
N THR A 179 13.67 -7.10 -29.30
CA THR A 179 12.28 -6.75 -29.58
C THR A 179 12.00 -6.43 -31.04
N GLN A 180 12.95 -5.83 -31.77
CA GLN A 180 12.72 -5.33 -33.13
C GLN A 180 13.35 -6.21 -34.22
N LYS A 181 14.51 -6.80 -33.95
CA LYS A 181 15.24 -7.57 -34.95
C LYS A 181 15.07 -9.10 -34.83
N ALA A 182 14.90 -9.60 -33.59
CA ALA A 182 14.62 -11.02 -33.36
C ALA A 182 13.15 -11.37 -33.59
N PRO A 183 12.81 -12.58 -34.02
CA PRO A 183 11.44 -13.05 -33.99
C PRO A 183 10.89 -13.04 -32.56
N LEU A 184 9.80 -12.32 -32.36
CA LEU A 184 9.15 -12.22 -31.07
C LEU A 184 7.90 -13.13 -31.05
N ASP A 185 8.10 -14.39 -30.66
CA ASP A 185 7.03 -15.36 -30.49
C ASP A 185 6.51 -15.32 -29.06
N LEU A 186 5.51 -14.51 -28.85
CA LEU A 186 4.82 -14.34 -27.57
C LEU A 186 3.31 -14.59 -27.79
N PRO A 187 2.89 -15.86 -27.79
CA PRO A 187 1.47 -16.17 -27.92
C PRO A 187 0.69 -15.72 -26.68
N ASP A 188 -0.53 -15.25 -26.90
CA ASP A 188 -1.41 -14.90 -25.80
C ASP A 188 -1.79 -16.14 -24.99
N PRO A 189 -1.51 -16.18 -23.69
CA PRO A 189 -1.79 -17.35 -22.87
C PRO A 189 -3.28 -17.49 -22.50
N PHE A 190 -4.08 -16.45 -22.75
CA PHE A 190 -5.52 -16.37 -22.47
C PHE A 190 -6.20 -15.46 -23.51
N PRO A 191 -7.53 -15.52 -23.65
CA PRO A 191 -8.29 -14.62 -24.51
C PRO A 191 -8.18 -13.17 -24.05
N VAL A 192 -7.82 -12.30 -24.98
CA VAL A 192 -7.66 -10.87 -24.75
C VAL A 192 -8.78 -10.12 -25.46
N PRO A 193 -9.33 -9.06 -24.87
CA PRO A 193 -10.29 -8.19 -25.55
C PRO A 193 -9.75 -7.66 -26.88
N ALA A 194 -10.59 -7.73 -27.92
CA ALA A 194 -10.19 -7.43 -29.31
C ALA A 194 -9.68 -5.99 -29.53
N GLU A 195 -10.05 -5.06 -28.65
CA GLU A 195 -9.62 -3.67 -28.69
C GLU A 195 -8.22 -3.45 -28.08
N LEU A 196 -7.68 -4.43 -27.38
CA LEU A 196 -6.32 -4.34 -26.83
C LEU A 196 -5.28 -4.81 -27.86
N MET A 197 -4.14 -4.16 -27.85
CA MET A 197 -3.00 -4.47 -28.69
C MET A 197 -2.51 -5.92 -28.49
N GLY A 198 -2.05 -6.60 -29.54
CA GLY A 198 -1.43 -7.92 -29.42
C GLY A 198 -0.14 -7.89 -28.57
N LEU A 199 0.15 -8.96 -27.82
CA LEU A 199 1.27 -8.99 -26.89
C LEU A 199 2.63 -8.72 -27.55
N PRO A 200 2.98 -9.29 -28.71
CA PRO A 200 4.25 -8.97 -29.38
C PRO A 200 4.37 -7.50 -29.76
N GLU A 201 3.29 -6.88 -30.26
CA GLU A 201 3.27 -5.45 -30.59
C GLU A 201 3.38 -4.59 -29.32
N ALA A 202 2.66 -4.93 -28.24
CA ALA A 202 2.73 -4.23 -26.97
C ALA A 202 4.15 -4.25 -26.38
N VAL A 203 4.85 -5.37 -26.44
CA VAL A 203 6.24 -5.48 -26.00
C VAL A 203 7.18 -4.63 -26.88
N ARG A 204 6.96 -4.54 -28.20
CA ARG A 204 7.73 -3.64 -29.06
C ARG A 204 7.49 -2.17 -28.72
N GLU A 205 6.24 -1.77 -28.63
CA GLU A 205 5.84 -0.38 -28.44
C GLU A 205 6.10 0.13 -26.99
N ILE A 206 6.14 -0.75 -25.99
CA ILE A 206 6.52 -0.33 -24.63
C ILE A 206 8.02 -0.04 -24.53
N HIS A 207 8.87 -0.71 -25.32
CA HIS A 207 10.30 -0.49 -25.35
C HIS A 207 10.73 0.62 -26.31
N PHE A 208 10.16 0.64 -27.51
CA PHE A 208 10.52 1.58 -28.58
C PHE A 208 9.26 2.12 -29.23
N PRO A 209 8.53 3.01 -28.54
CA PRO A 209 7.26 3.50 -29.04
C PRO A 209 7.43 4.30 -30.32
N THR A 210 6.55 4.05 -31.29
CA THR A 210 6.45 4.80 -32.53
C THR A 210 5.69 6.11 -32.34
N SER A 211 4.79 6.16 -31.35
CA SER A 211 4.08 7.35 -30.91
C SER A 211 3.68 7.24 -29.43
N TRP A 212 3.33 8.36 -28.80
CA TRP A 212 2.79 8.39 -27.45
C TRP A 212 1.48 7.62 -27.33
N GLU A 213 0.66 7.64 -28.36
CA GLU A 213 -0.59 6.87 -28.40
C GLU A 213 -0.33 5.36 -28.37
N LYS A 214 0.61 4.89 -29.21
CA LYS A 214 1.02 3.46 -29.22
C LYS A 214 1.65 3.02 -27.91
N GLN A 215 2.46 3.87 -27.31
CA GLN A 215 3.02 3.61 -25.97
C GLN A 215 1.91 3.45 -24.92
N HIS A 216 0.89 4.31 -24.95
CA HIS A 216 -0.25 4.22 -24.05
C HIS A 216 -1.07 2.94 -24.27
N GLN A 217 -1.35 2.56 -25.52
CA GLN A 217 -2.04 1.31 -25.86
C GLN A 217 -1.24 0.07 -25.42
N ALA A 218 0.09 0.09 -25.61
CA ALA A 218 0.97 -0.97 -25.13
C ALA A 218 0.94 -1.10 -23.61
N ARG A 219 0.99 0.04 -22.88
CA ARG A 219 0.85 0.04 -21.42
C ARG A 219 -0.51 -0.52 -20.99
N GLN A 220 -1.61 -0.10 -21.62
CA GLN A 220 -2.94 -0.61 -21.30
C GLN A 220 -3.02 -2.13 -21.44
N ARG A 221 -2.39 -2.71 -22.49
CA ARG A 221 -2.34 -4.14 -22.68
C ARG A 221 -1.60 -4.84 -21.53
N LEU A 222 -0.39 -4.39 -21.17
CA LEU A 222 0.39 -5.00 -20.09
C LEU A 222 -0.29 -4.86 -18.72
N VAL A 223 -0.95 -3.74 -18.46
CA VAL A 223 -1.77 -3.51 -17.26
C VAL A 223 -2.94 -4.48 -17.20
N TYR A 224 -3.66 -4.67 -18.31
CA TYR A 224 -4.75 -5.64 -18.38
C TYR A 224 -4.26 -7.06 -18.08
N ASP A 225 -3.17 -7.48 -18.71
CA ASP A 225 -2.61 -8.82 -18.53
C ASP A 225 -2.25 -9.09 -17.07
N GLU A 226 -1.60 -8.12 -16.42
CA GLU A 226 -1.20 -8.21 -15.03
C GLU A 226 -2.41 -8.32 -14.10
N PHE A 227 -3.39 -7.46 -14.26
CA PHE A 227 -4.63 -7.50 -13.48
C PHE A 227 -5.44 -8.77 -13.73
N PHE A 228 -5.55 -9.19 -14.99
CA PHE A 228 -6.28 -10.41 -15.33
C PHE A 228 -5.67 -11.65 -14.66
N LEU A 229 -4.34 -11.78 -14.70
CA LEU A 229 -3.65 -12.88 -14.02
C LEU A 229 -3.85 -12.85 -12.51
N GLN A 230 -3.77 -11.66 -11.87
CA GLN A 230 -4.08 -11.52 -10.45
C GLN A 230 -5.53 -11.92 -10.12
N GLN A 231 -6.50 -11.46 -10.92
CA GLN A 231 -7.90 -11.81 -10.74
C GLN A 231 -8.18 -13.29 -10.98
N CYS A 232 -7.43 -13.94 -11.87
CA CYS A 232 -7.49 -15.40 -12.04
C CYS A 232 -7.00 -16.15 -10.78
N VAL A 233 -5.91 -15.69 -10.14
CA VAL A 233 -5.45 -16.28 -8.87
C VAL A 233 -6.51 -16.15 -7.78
N LEU A 234 -7.11 -14.96 -7.64
CA LEU A 234 -8.16 -14.69 -6.66
C LEU A 234 -9.42 -15.52 -6.93
N SER A 235 -9.88 -15.58 -8.19
CA SER A 235 -11.03 -16.39 -8.59
C SER A 235 -10.81 -17.87 -8.31
N ARG A 236 -9.61 -18.40 -8.56
CA ARG A 236 -9.24 -19.79 -8.26
C ARG A 236 -9.28 -20.07 -6.75
N ARG A 237 -8.77 -19.15 -5.92
CA ARG A 237 -8.84 -19.26 -4.45
C ARG A 237 -10.30 -19.26 -3.96
N ARG A 238 -11.14 -18.36 -4.52
CA ARG A 238 -12.58 -18.27 -4.21
C ARG A 238 -13.29 -19.58 -4.53
N MET A 239 -13.10 -20.12 -5.73
CA MET A 239 -13.72 -21.39 -6.14
C MET A 239 -13.26 -22.61 -5.34
N SER A 240 -11.97 -22.61 -4.90
CA SER A 240 -11.48 -23.69 -4.04
C SER A 240 -12.23 -23.72 -2.70
N ARG A 241 -12.60 -22.55 -2.18
CA ARG A 241 -13.41 -22.42 -0.96
C ARG A 241 -14.87 -22.80 -1.19
N GLU A 242 -15.46 -22.41 -2.32
CA GLU A 242 -16.85 -22.76 -2.66
C GLU A 242 -17.07 -24.25 -2.83
N LYS A 243 -16.03 -25.05 -3.07
CA LYS A 243 -16.09 -26.51 -3.08
C LYS A 243 -16.25 -27.13 -1.70
N VAL A 244 -15.86 -26.41 -0.64
CA VAL A 244 -16.02 -26.83 0.74
C VAL A 244 -17.49 -26.64 1.12
N ARG A 245 -18.23 -27.73 1.27
CA ARG A 245 -19.61 -27.69 1.74
C ARG A 245 -19.68 -28.27 3.15
N ARG A 246 -20.43 -27.61 3.99
CA ARG A 246 -20.72 -28.06 5.37
C ARG A 246 -22.21 -28.35 5.50
N GLU A 247 -22.53 -29.41 6.20
CA GLU A 247 -23.88 -29.57 6.70
C GLU A 247 -24.11 -28.58 7.83
N ARG A 248 -24.96 -27.62 7.61
CA ARG A 248 -25.19 -26.52 8.55
C ARG A 248 -26.65 -26.17 8.62
N GLN A 249 -27.16 -25.98 9.84
CA GLN A 249 -28.48 -25.41 10.06
C GLN A 249 -28.39 -23.89 9.94
N ALA A 250 -29.38 -23.28 9.28
CA ALA A 250 -29.50 -21.83 9.28
C ALA A 250 -29.68 -21.33 10.72
N PRO A 251 -29.02 -20.22 11.12
CA PRO A 251 -29.22 -19.68 12.46
C PRO A 251 -30.68 -19.25 12.65
N SER A 252 -31.25 -19.48 13.81
CA SER A 252 -32.59 -19.01 14.14
C SER A 252 -32.66 -17.48 14.20
N SER A 253 -31.53 -16.84 14.43
CA SER A 253 -31.33 -15.39 14.63
C SER A 253 -32.09 -14.83 15.85
N ALA A 254 -32.63 -15.65 16.70
CA ALA A 254 -33.43 -15.21 17.87
C ALA A 254 -32.51 -14.53 18.93
N LEU A 255 -31.37 -15.13 19.24
CA LEU A 255 -30.40 -14.57 20.18
C LEU A 255 -29.76 -13.29 19.64
N ALA A 256 -29.44 -13.26 18.37
CA ALA A 256 -28.92 -12.10 17.69
C ALA A 256 -29.95 -10.95 17.64
N ALA A 257 -31.25 -11.28 17.42
CA ALA A 257 -32.32 -10.30 17.48
C ALA A 257 -32.56 -9.76 18.91
N ALA A 258 -32.53 -10.63 19.92
CA ALA A 258 -32.63 -10.23 21.32
C ALA A 258 -31.49 -9.28 21.72
N PHE A 259 -30.26 -9.55 21.26
CA PHE A 259 -29.14 -8.63 21.43
C PHE A 259 -29.41 -7.27 20.83
N VAL A 260 -29.85 -7.18 19.57
CA VAL A 260 -30.14 -5.92 18.90
C VAL A 260 -31.23 -5.15 19.63
N GLN A 261 -32.26 -5.83 20.17
CA GLN A 261 -33.34 -5.19 20.97
C GLN A 261 -32.86 -4.70 22.34
N SER A 262 -31.85 -5.32 22.94
CA SER A 262 -31.26 -4.93 24.22
C SER A 262 -30.35 -3.70 24.13
N LEU A 263 -29.97 -3.24 22.95
CA LEU A 263 -29.12 -2.08 22.75
C LEU A 263 -29.85 -0.77 23.17
N PRO A 264 -29.14 0.18 23.79
CA PRO A 264 -29.73 1.46 24.19
C PRO A 264 -29.95 2.43 22.99
N PHE A 265 -29.74 1.98 21.78
CA PHE A 265 -29.86 2.74 20.54
C PHE A 265 -30.33 1.84 19.40
N SER A 266 -30.94 2.42 18.38
CA SER A 266 -31.30 1.71 17.16
C SER A 266 -30.13 1.63 16.20
N PRO A 267 -29.86 0.47 15.58
CA PRO A 267 -28.85 0.36 14.55
C PRO A 267 -29.11 1.27 13.35
N THR A 268 -28.05 1.82 12.74
CA THR A 268 -28.15 2.62 11.51
C THR A 268 -28.57 1.77 10.32
N GLY A 269 -29.03 2.41 9.22
CA GLY A 269 -29.37 1.72 7.99
C GLY A 269 -28.22 0.88 7.43
N ALA A 270 -27.00 1.41 7.48
CA ALA A 270 -25.80 0.68 7.08
C ALA A 270 -25.54 -0.56 7.95
N GLN A 271 -25.69 -0.44 9.27
CA GLN A 271 -25.53 -1.57 10.18
C GLN A 271 -26.57 -2.66 9.94
N GLN A 272 -27.84 -2.28 9.74
CA GLN A 272 -28.94 -3.24 9.44
C GLN A 272 -28.67 -3.96 8.10
N ARG A 273 -28.27 -3.22 7.07
CA ARG A 273 -27.91 -3.80 5.76
C ARG A 273 -26.80 -4.84 5.92
N VAL A 274 -25.73 -4.50 6.61
CA VAL A 274 -24.57 -5.38 6.79
C VAL A 274 -24.92 -6.60 7.66
N MET A 275 -25.69 -6.45 8.72
CA MET A 275 -26.19 -7.60 9.50
C MET A 275 -27.01 -8.55 8.61
N GLY A 276 -27.83 -8.02 7.70
CA GLY A 276 -28.56 -8.84 6.72
C GLY A 276 -27.66 -9.55 5.70
N GLU A 277 -26.54 -8.92 5.29
CA GLU A 277 -25.51 -9.57 4.45
C GLU A 277 -24.83 -10.73 5.18
N LEU A 278 -24.41 -10.50 6.43
CA LEU A 278 -23.78 -11.52 7.27
C LEU A 278 -24.74 -12.70 7.55
N ALA A 279 -25.99 -12.42 7.85
CA ALA A 279 -26.99 -13.46 8.10
C ALA A 279 -27.18 -14.36 6.87
N ARG A 280 -27.23 -13.78 5.68
CA ARG A 280 -27.30 -14.53 4.41
C ARG A 280 -26.09 -15.42 4.20
N ASP A 281 -24.88 -14.88 4.38
CA ASP A 281 -23.64 -15.64 4.19
C ASP A 281 -23.51 -16.78 5.24
N LEU A 282 -23.83 -16.48 6.49
CA LEU A 282 -23.79 -17.48 7.56
C LEU A 282 -24.82 -18.60 7.38
N ALA A 283 -25.86 -18.40 6.60
CA ALA A 283 -26.84 -19.42 6.23
C ALA A 283 -26.38 -20.32 5.08
N LEU A 284 -25.36 -19.92 4.32
CA LEU A 284 -24.86 -20.71 3.20
C LEU A 284 -24.07 -21.96 3.67
N PRO A 285 -24.09 -23.05 2.90
CA PRO A 285 -23.27 -24.23 3.20
C PRO A 285 -21.76 -23.98 3.00
N THR A 286 -21.39 -22.92 2.31
CA THR A 286 -19.98 -22.52 2.08
C THR A 286 -19.48 -21.61 3.17
N PRO A 287 -18.19 -21.71 3.59
CA PRO A 287 -17.62 -20.82 4.60
C PRO A 287 -17.64 -19.35 4.14
N MET A 288 -18.19 -18.47 4.98
CA MET A 288 -18.10 -17.03 4.78
C MET A 288 -16.65 -16.56 4.92
N ASN A 289 -16.22 -15.66 4.05
CA ASN A 289 -14.94 -14.95 4.17
C ASN A 289 -15.17 -13.48 3.78
N ARG A 290 -15.42 -12.65 4.79
CA ARG A 290 -15.92 -11.30 4.58
C ARG A 290 -15.08 -10.26 5.34
N MET A 291 -14.86 -9.12 4.69
CA MET A 291 -14.26 -7.94 5.30
C MET A 291 -15.35 -6.92 5.66
N LEU A 292 -15.39 -6.53 6.92
CA LEU A 292 -16.22 -5.47 7.45
C LEU A 292 -15.39 -4.19 7.58
N GLN A 293 -15.66 -3.27 6.70
CA GLN A 293 -14.97 -1.98 6.64
C GLN A 293 -15.87 -0.86 7.15
N GLY A 294 -15.28 0.07 7.88
CA GLY A 294 -16.02 1.24 8.36
C GLY A 294 -15.13 2.14 9.18
N ASP A 295 -15.50 3.40 9.28
CA ASP A 295 -14.76 4.41 10.02
C ASP A 295 -14.64 4.07 11.52
N VAL A 296 -13.73 4.74 12.21
CA VAL A 296 -13.60 4.63 13.67
C VAL A 296 -14.93 5.04 14.34
N GLY A 297 -15.48 4.11 15.14
CA GLY A 297 -16.76 4.35 15.82
C GLY A 297 -18.01 4.14 14.95
N SER A 298 -17.93 3.54 13.77
CA SER A 298 -19.09 3.14 12.94
C SER A 298 -19.89 1.95 13.52
N GLY A 299 -19.42 1.35 14.62
CA GLY A 299 -20.11 0.23 15.28
C GLY A 299 -19.76 -1.15 14.74
N LYS A 300 -18.58 -1.35 14.12
CA LYS A 300 -18.09 -2.65 13.62
C LYS A 300 -18.20 -3.77 14.65
N THR A 301 -17.78 -3.48 15.89
CA THR A 301 -17.83 -4.47 16.98
C THR A 301 -19.24 -4.97 17.25
N MET A 302 -20.26 -4.11 17.22
CA MET A 302 -21.66 -4.49 17.41
C MET A 302 -22.15 -5.43 16.29
N VAL A 303 -21.80 -5.13 15.06
CA VAL A 303 -22.10 -5.97 13.88
C VAL A 303 -21.38 -7.33 13.98
N ALA A 304 -20.13 -7.34 14.46
CA ALA A 304 -19.39 -8.59 14.70
C ALA A 304 -20.03 -9.44 15.82
N VAL A 305 -20.51 -8.81 16.90
CA VAL A 305 -21.25 -9.50 17.96
C VAL A 305 -22.51 -10.18 17.41
N TYR A 306 -23.26 -9.50 16.55
CA TYR A 306 -24.40 -10.11 15.85
C TYR A 306 -23.98 -11.39 15.11
N ALA A 307 -22.91 -11.38 14.35
CA ALA A 307 -22.42 -12.55 13.63
C ALA A 307 -21.95 -13.67 14.60
N MET A 308 -21.27 -13.31 15.69
CA MET A 308 -20.83 -14.27 16.72
C MET A 308 -22.02 -14.95 17.39
N LEU A 309 -23.09 -14.22 17.67
CA LEU A 309 -24.31 -14.78 18.24
C LEU A 309 -25.00 -15.77 17.30
N CYS A 310 -24.98 -15.50 16.00
CA CYS A 310 -25.48 -16.46 15.00
C CYS A 310 -24.70 -17.80 15.04
N ALA A 311 -23.38 -17.77 15.28
CA ALA A 311 -22.60 -18.99 15.47
C ALA A 311 -22.93 -19.71 16.79
N VAL A 312 -23.05 -18.95 17.89
CA VAL A 312 -23.39 -19.48 19.21
C VAL A 312 -24.77 -20.19 19.21
N GLU A 313 -25.75 -19.64 18.52
CA GLU A 313 -27.07 -20.26 18.38
C GLU A 313 -27.04 -21.65 17.74
N ARG A 314 -26.04 -21.88 16.87
CA ARG A 314 -25.80 -23.20 16.25
C ARG A 314 -25.07 -24.17 17.16
N GLY A 315 -24.71 -23.77 18.39
CA GLY A 315 -23.86 -24.52 19.28
C GLY A 315 -22.38 -24.49 18.90
N GLU A 316 -21.99 -23.56 18.01
CA GLU A 316 -20.60 -23.36 17.58
C GLU A 316 -19.90 -22.34 18.50
N HIS A 317 -18.56 -22.37 18.54
CA HIS A 317 -17.75 -21.36 19.22
C HIS A 317 -17.40 -20.24 18.26
N ALA A 318 -17.31 -19.00 18.78
CA ALA A 318 -16.81 -17.86 18.06
C ALA A 318 -15.53 -17.34 18.75
N ALA A 319 -14.53 -16.98 17.96
CA ALA A 319 -13.27 -16.37 18.44
C ALA A 319 -13.14 -14.95 17.94
N LEU A 320 -12.82 -13.99 18.83
CA LEU A 320 -12.48 -12.61 18.49
C LEU A 320 -11.00 -12.37 18.76
N MET A 321 -10.22 -12.15 17.72
CA MET A 321 -8.79 -11.87 17.80
C MET A 321 -8.54 -10.37 17.75
N ALA A 322 -7.86 -9.85 18.78
CA ALA A 322 -7.44 -8.44 18.89
C ALA A 322 -5.90 -8.32 18.81
N PRO A 323 -5.36 -7.21 18.27
CA PRO A 323 -3.92 -7.04 18.06
C PRO A 323 -3.11 -6.87 19.36
N THR A 324 -3.75 -6.45 20.44
CA THR A 324 -3.09 -6.21 21.74
C THR A 324 -3.91 -6.73 22.89
N GLU A 325 -3.26 -7.02 24.03
CA GLU A 325 -3.93 -7.49 25.25
C GLU A 325 -4.92 -6.47 25.79
N ILE A 326 -4.55 -5.19 25.78
CA ILE A 326 -5.45 -4.10 26.25
C ILE A 326 -6.75 -4.06 25.43
N LEU A 327 -6.65 -4.24 24.11
CA LEU A 327 -7.84 -4.27 23.25
C LEU A 327 -8.66 -5.54 23.46
N ALA A 328 -7.98 -6.68 23.66
CA ALA A 328 -8.64 -7.95 23.97
C ALA A 328 -9.43 -7.85 25.30
N GLU A 329 -8.85 -7.26 26.35
CA GLU A 329 -9.52 -7.03 27.62
C GLU A 329 -10.70 -6.07 27.48
N GLN A 330 -10.54 -5.00 26.70
CA GLN A 330 -11.65 -4.08 26.45
C GLN A 330 -12.80 -4.75 25.70
N HIS A 331 -12.51 -5.54 24.67
CA HIS A 331 -13.54 -6.32 23.98
C HIS A 331 -14.20 -7.33 24.95
N PHE A 332 -13.42 -8.03 25.76
CA PHE A 332 -13.93 -8.97 26.75
C PHE A 332 -14.92 -8.30 27.71
N LEU A 333 -14.54 -7.17 28.32
CA LEU A 333 -15.41 -6.44 29.25
C LEU A 333 -16.70 -5.96 28.58
N ASN A 334 -16.60 -5.43 27.37
CA ASN A 334 -17.77 -4.96 26.63
C ASN A 334 -18.70 -6.12 26.23
N LEU A 335 -18.14 -7.21 25.68
CA LEU A 335 -18.93 -8.37 25.30
C LEU A 335 -19.58 -9.00 26.52
N ARG A 336 -18.84 -9.15 27.60
CA ARG A 336 -19.36 -9.67 28.87
C ARG A 336 -20.56 -8.87 29.34
N ARG A 337 -20.46 -7.55 29.39
CA ARG A 337 -21.55 -6.64 29.78
C ARG A 337 -22.79 -6.78 28.89
N TRP A 338 -22.61 -6.98 27.59
CA TRP A 338 -23.74 -7.08 26.65
C TRP A 338 -24.38 -8.48 26.63
N LEU A 339 -23.60 -9.53 26.89
CA LEU A 339 -23.99 -10.91 26.60
C LEU A 339 -24.29 -11.75 27.82
N GLU A 340 -23.75 -11.40 29.02
CA GLU A 340 -24.15 -12.07 30.27
C GLU A 340 -25.68 -12.03 30.53
N PRO A 341 -26.38 -10.91 30.29
CA PRO A 341 -27.84 -10.87 30.40
C PRO A 341 -28.58 -11.80 29.45
N LEU A 342 -27.95 -12.19 28.35
CA LEU A 342 -28.49 -13.10 27.35
C LEU A 342 -28.07 -14.55 27.59
N GLY A 343 -27.36 -14.85 28.67
CA GLY A 343 -26.90 -16.18 29.02
C GLY A 343 -25.78 -16.73 28.16
N VAL A 344 -25.02 -15.86 27.45
CA VAL A 344 -23.90 -16.23 26.60
C VAL A 344 -22.59 -16.06 27.35
N SER A 345 -21.79 -17.14 27.39
CA SER A 345 -20.51 -17.14 28.07
C SER A 345 -19.42 -16.50 27.20
N VAL A 346 -18.61 -15.63 27.84
CA VAL A 346 -17.48 -14.96 27.21
C VAL A 346 -16.21 -15.27 28.00
N GLY A 347 -15.16 -15.74 27.30
CA GLY A 347 -13.85 -16.03 27.87
C GLY A 347 -12.75 -15.09 27.34
N LEU A 348 -11.66 -14.92 28.11
CA LEU A 348 -10.47 -14.15 27.71
C LEU A 348 -9.25 -15.08 27.65
N HIS A 349 -8.48 -15.04 26.53
CA HIS A 349 -7.27 -15.83 26.32
C HIS A 349 -6.13 -14.94 25.80
N THR A 350 -5.19 -14.57 26.69
CA THR A 350 -4.03 -13.71 26.39
C THR A 350 -2.73 -14.36 26.85
N GLY A 351 -1.58 -13.91 26.31
CA GLY A 351 -0.26 -14.52 26.60
C GLY A 351 0.36 -14.13 27.94
N SER A 352 -0.10 -13.05 28.60
CA SER A 352 0.55 -12.46 29.80
C SER A 352 0.21 -13.16 31.11
N LYS A 353 -0.78 -14.04 31.18
CA LYS A 353 -1.08 -14.78 32.43
C LYS A 353 0.03 -15.76 32.74
N LYS A 354 0.89 -15.40 33.67
CA LYS A 354 1.89 -16.28 34.29
C LYS A 354 1.22 -17.56 34.82
N LYS A 355 1.93 -18.70 34.70
CA LYS A 355 1.57 -20.04 35.17
C LYS A 355 1.07 -20.18 36.63
N GLY A 356 0.87 -19.06 37.36
CA GLY A 356 0.45 -19.04 38.75
C GLY A 356 -1.02 -18.67 39.02
N ASP A 357 -1.64 -17.90 38.13
CA ASP A 357 -3.05 -17.46 38.27
C ASP A 357 -3.94 -18.20 37.27
N ARG A 358 -4.15 -19.50 37.54
CA ARG A 358 -5.15 -20.27 36.81
C ARG A 358 -6.55 -19.84 37.25
N SER A 359 -7.14 -18.91 36.46
CA SER A 359 -8.61 -18.84 36.50
C SER A 359 -9.19 -20.21 36.12
N PRO A 360 -10.28 -20.64 36.72
CA PRO A 360 -10.93 -21.91 36.37
C PRO A 360 -11.30 -22.08 34.88
N LEU A 361 -11.17 -21.02 34.08
CA LEU A 361 -11.50 -20.93 32.66
C LEU A 361 -10.33 -21.25 31.70
N ASP A 362 -9.10 -21.54 32.17
CA ASP A 362 -7.90 -21.63 31.34
C ASP A 362 -7.59 -23.06 30.80
N SER A 363 -8.43 -24.05 31.00
CA SER A 363 -8.24 -25.38 30.44
C SER A 363 -9.34 -25.78 29.45
N ALA A 364 -8.97 -26.11 28.21
CA ALA A 364 -9.90 -26.52 27.15
C ALA A 364 -10.90 -27.60 27.55
N PRO A 365 -10.52 -28.68 28.31
CA PRO A 365 -11.48 -29.65 28.83
C PRO A 365 -12.47 -29.07 29.84
N MET A 366 -12.11 -27.94 30.50
CA MET A 366 -12.94 -27.30 31.49
C MET A 366 -13.95 -26.33 30.86
N LEU A 367 -13.61 -25.72 29.71
CA LEU A 367 -14.56 -24.94 28.89
C LEU A 367 -15.72 -25.83 28.39
N GLU A 368 -15.45 -27.04 27.91
CA GLU A 368 -16.51 -28.00 27.52
C GLU A 368 -17.38 -28.44 28.67
N SER A 369 -16.77 -28.70 29.84
CA SER A 369 -17.52 -29.16 31.01
C SER A 369 -18.36 -28.03 31.67
N LEU A 370 -17.88 -26.77 31.61
CA LEU A 370 -18.58 -25.60 32.18
C LEU A 370 -19.74 -25.13 31.33
N PHE A 371 -19.66 -25.29 30.00
CA PHE A 371 -20.66 -24.76 29.08
C PHE A 371 -21.66 -25.79 28.54
N GLY A 372 -21.58 -27.06 28.98
CA GLY A 372 -22.63 -28.07 28.74
C GLY A 372 -23.04 -28.21 27.27
N GLY A 373 -22.11 -28.09 26.32
CA GLY A 373 -22.38 -28.19 24.88
C GLY A 373 -23.03 -26.97 24.23
N LYS A 374 -23.21 -25.85 24.95
CA LYS A 374 -23.66 -24.57 24.40
C LYS A 374 -22.48 -23.82 23.79
N GLY A 375 -22.71 -23.12 22.67
CA GLY A 375 -21.69 -22.28 22.04
C GLY A 375 -21.18 -21.16 22.97
N ALA A 376 -19.91 -20.76 22.81
CA ALA A 376 -19.27 -19.71 23.62
C ALA A 376 -18.47 -18.77 22.76
N ILE A 377 -18.16 -17.59 23.30
CA ILE A 377 -17.31 -16.57 22.63
C ILE A 377 -15.99 -16.47 23.39
N THR A 378 -14.87 -16.56 22.68
CA THR A 378 -13.54 -16.36 23.27
C THR A 378 -12.88 -15.14 22.63
N VAL A 379 -12.44 -14.21 23.46
CA VAL A 379 -11.66 -13.03 23.06
C VAL A 379 -10.19 -13.30 23.38
N GLY A 380 -9.28 -12.94 22.48
CA GLY A 380 -7.85 -13.11 22.76
C GLY A 380 -6.97 -12.38 21.79
N THR A 381 -5.65 -12.57 21.97
CA THR A 381 -4.62 -12.05 21.07
C THR A 381 -4.10 -13.17 20.17
N HIS A 382 -2.88 -13.00 19.62
CA HIS A 382 -2.17 -14.08 18.92
C HIS A 382 -2.04 -15.38 19.75
N ALA A 383 -2.29 -15.35 21.05
CA ALA A 383 -2.36 -16.54 21.90
C ALA A 383 -3.40 -17.58 21.40
N LEU A 384 -4.46 -17.13 20.72
CA LEU A 384 -5.45 -17.99 20.07
C LEU A 384 -4.86 -18.85 18.92
N LEU A 385 -3.67 -18.53 18.43
CA LEU A 385 -2.99 -19.28 17.38
C LEU A 385 -2.25 -20.51 17.89
N TYR A 386 -1.90 -20.55 19.18
CA TYR A 386 -1.15 -21.66 19.78
C TYR A 386 -2.05 -22.89 20.05
N ASP A 387 -1.43 -24.06 20.14
CA ASP A 387 -2.13 -25.33 20.34
C ASP A 387 -2.86 -25.46 21.69
N SER A 388 -2.55 -24.56 22.62
CA SER A 388 -3.29 -24.45 23.89
C SER A 388 -4.76 -24.04 23.72
N PHE A 389 -5.12 -23.41 22.58
CA PHE A 389 -6.50 -23.11 22.21
C PHE A 389 -7.04 -24.20 21.28
N ALA A 390 -7.70 -25.21 21.83
CA ALA A 390 -8.43 -26.23 21.08
C ALA A 390 -9.93 -25.91 21.12
N ALA A 391 -10.51 -25.68 19.93
CA ALA A 391 -11.95 -25.44 19.79
C ALA A 391 -12.51 -26.35 18.69
N ASP A 392 -12.92 -27.55 19.05
CA ASP A 392 -13.42 -28.58 18.13
C ASP A 392 -14.65 -28.11 17.31
N ARG A 393 -15.39 -27.13 17.84
CA ARG A 393 -16.58 -26.55 17.21
C ARG A 393 -16.38 -25.05 16.83
N LEU A 394 -15.17 -24.65 16.46
CA LEU A 394 -14.93 -23.26 16.03
C LEU A 394 -15.66 -22.99 14.72
N GLY A 395 -16.75 -22.19 14.79
CA GLY A 395 -17.63 -21.89 13.66
C GLY A 395 -17.39 -20.51 13.05
N LEU A 396 -16.94 -19.52 13.86
CA LEU A 396 -16.67 -18.17 13.39
C LEU A 396 -15.39 -17.60 14.01
N ILE A 397 -14.57 -16.98 13.19
CA ILE A 397 -13.39 -16.23 13.57
C ILE A 397 -13.62 -14.75 13.19
N VAL A 398 -13.53 -13.87 14.16
CA VAL A 398 -13.52 -12.42 13.96
C VAL A 398 -12.11 -11.91 14.21
N ILE A 399 -11.56 -11.13 13.27
CA ILE A 399 -10.21 -10.55 13.35
C ILE A 399 -10.34 -9.03 13.34
N ASP A 400 -9.94 -8.39 14.43
CA ASP A 400 -9.97 -6.93 14.53
C ASP A 400 -8.62 -6.33 14.10
N GLU A 401 -8.65 -5.17 13.44
CA GLU A 401 -7.48 -4.43 12.93
C GLU A 401 -6.54 -5.29 12.05
N GLN A 402 -7.08 -5.80 10.97
CA GLN A 402 -6.42 -6.74 10.04
C GLN A 402 -4.98 -6.37 9.66
N HIS A 403 -4.68 -5.08 9.48
CA HIS A 403 -3.37 -4.60 9.04
C HIS A 403 -2.22 -4.94 10.01
N LYS A 404 -2.55 -5.36 11.24
CA LYS A 404 -1.56 -5.79 12.25
C LYS A 404 -1.30 -7.31 12.26
N PHE A 405 -1.96 -8.07 11.37
CA PHE A 405 -1.83 -9.54 11.28
C PHE A 405 -1.42 -9.98 9.88
N GLY A 406 -0.41 -10.86 9.80
CA GLY A 406 0.02 -11.46 8.54
C GLY A 406 -0.97 -12.51 8.01
N VAL A 407 -0.90 -12.80 6.69
CA VAL A 407 -1.73 -13.81 6.02
C VAL A 407 -1.56 -15.21 6.67
N MET A 408 -0.34 -15.57 7.08
CA MET A 408 -0.02 -16.86 7.69
C MET A 408 -0.72 -17.06 9.04
N GLN A 409 -0.82 -15.99 9.84
CA GLN A 409 -1.51 -16.07 11.14
C GLN A 409 -3.01 -16.33 10.97
N ARG A 410 -3.64 -15.73 9.96
CA ARG A 410 -5.05 -15.98 9.62
C ARG A 410 -5.30 -17.42 9.19
N LEU A 411 -4.42 -17.95 8.33
CA LEU A 411 -4.49 -19.35 7.86
C LEU A 411 -4.33 -20.35 9.01
N SER A 412 -3.39 -20.10 9.92
CA SER A 412 -3.15 -20.94 11.09
C SER A 412 -4.39 -21.03 12.00
N LEU A 413 -5.10 -19.92 12.23
CA LEU A 413 -6.33 -19.94 13.02
C LEU A 413 -7.49 -20.62 12.26
N ALA A 414 -7.58 -20.43 10.96
CA ALA A 414 -8.60 -21.09 10.13
C ALA A 414 -8.44 -22.63 10.08
N GLN A 415 -7.22 -23.14 10.27
CA GLN A 415 -6.96 -24.59 10.32
C GLN A 415 -7.40 -25.26 11.63
N LYS A 416 -7.65 -24.50 12.70
CA LYS A 416 -8.09 -25.05 14.00
C LYS A 416 -9.55 -25.50 14.02
N GLY A 417 -10.39 -25.03 13.09
CA GLY A 417 -11.78 -25.45 12.96
C GLY A 417 -12.03 -26.27 11.70
N ARG A 418 -13.24 -26.84 11.58
CA ARG A 418 -13.70 -27.51 10.35
C ARG A 418 -14.18 -26.45 9.34
N HIS A 419 -13.23 -25.68 8.76
CA HIS A 419 -13.51 -24.59 7.84
C HIS A 419 -14.41 -23.48 8.44
N PRO A 420 -13.99 -22.76 9.50
CA PRO A 420 -14.79 -21.74 10.14
C PRO A 420 -15.11 -20.58 9.18
N ASP A 421 -16.17 -19.84 9.49
CA ASP A 421 -16.43 -18.54 8.87
C ASP A 421 -15.37 -17.53 9.34
N ILE A 422 -15.00 -16.59 8.47
CA ILE A 422 -14.01 -15.55 8.77
C ILE A 422 -14.64 -14.20 8.52
N LEU A 423 -14.66 -13.36 9.55
CA LEU A 423 -15.02 -11.95 9.48
C LEU A 423 -13.81 -11.09 9.87
N VAL A 424 -13.31 -10.34 8.95
CA VAL A 424 -12.17 -9.44 9.18
C VAL A 424 -12.68 -8.02 9.33
N MET A 425 -12.27 -7.31 10.39
CA MET A 425 -12.63 -5.91 10.60
C MET A 425 -11.43 -5.00 10.38
N THR A 426 -11.67 -3.84 9.78
CA THR A 426 -10.65 -2.79 9.67
C THR A 426 -11.26 -1.42 9.95
N ALA A 427 -10.56 -0.63 10.78
CA ALA A 427 -10.90 0.77 11.03
C ALA A 427 -10.16 1.74 10.09
N THR A 428 -9.16 1.27 9.36
CA THR A 428 -8.59 2.04 8.25
C THR A 428 -9.52 1.89 7.06
N PRO A 429 -10.19 2.95 6.62
CA PRO A 429 -10.92 2.90 5.37
C PRO A 429 -9.91 2.65 4.25
N ILE A 430 -10.10 1.53 3.55
CA ILE A 430 -9.37 1.25 2.32
C ILE A 430 -10.30 1.71 1.19
N PRO A 431 -9.83 2.45 0.19
CA PRO A 431 -10.66 2.81 -0.95
C PRO A 431 -11.40 1.58 -1.47
N ARG A 432 -12.70 1.72 -1.75
CA ARG A 432 -13.55 0.59 -2.18
C ARG A 432 -12.92 -0.19 -3.34
N THR A 433 -12.32 0.54 -4.24
CA THR A 433 -11.62 0.02 -5.41
C THR A 433 -10.45 -0.87 -5.03
N LEU A 434 -9.62 -0.42 -4.10
CA LEU A 434 -8.45 -1.15 -3.64
C LEU A 434 -8.85 -2.37 -2.79
N ALA A 435 -9.89 -2.25 -1.96
CA ALA A 435 -10.39 -3.36 -1.15
C ALA A 435 -10.83 -4.55 -2.02
N MET A 436 -11.52 -4.27 -3.13
CA MET A 436 -12.00 -5.30 -4.06
C MET A 436 -10.89 -5.98 -4.87
N THR A 437 -9.68 -5.43 -4.88
CA THR A 437 -8.54 -5.94 -5.63
C THR A 437 -7.50 -6.61 -4.76
N VAL A 438 -7.09 -5.97 -3.69
CA VAL A 438 -6.09 -6.49 -2.75
C VAL A 438 -6.65 -7.66 -1.95
N TYR A 439 -7.93 -7.55 -1.61
CA TYR A 439 -8.67 -8.56 -0.83
C TYR A 439 -9.77 -9.21 -1.68
N GLY A 440 -9.54 -9.38 -2.98
CA GLY A 440 -10.54 -9.91 -3.92
C GLY A 440 -11.00 -11.34 -3.63
N ASP A 441 -10.36 -12.00 -2.67
CA ASP A 441 -10.82 -13.25 -2.07
C ASP A 441 -11.79 -13.04 -0.90
N LEU A 442 -12.00 -11.81 -0.42
CA LEU A 442 -12.98 -11.46 0.61
C LEU A 442 -14.19 -10.76 -0.02
N ASP A 443 -15.38 -11.09 0.45
CA ASP A 443 -16.57 -10.27 0.22
C ASP A 443 -16.47 -9.02 1.12
N VAL A 444 -16.90 -7.86 0.61
CA VAL A 444 -16.73 -6.59 1.33
C VAL A 444 -18.06 -6.03 1.75
N SER A 445 -18.21 -5.74 3.06
CA SER A 445 -19.33 -4.99 3.63
C SER A 445 -18.82 -3.64 4.19
N ILE A 446 -19.56 -2.57 3.91
CA ILE A 446 -19.14 -1.21 4.28
C ILE A 446 -20.17 -0.59 5.22
N LEU A 447 -19.67 -0.07 6.35
CA LEU A 447 -20.42 0.80 7.25
C LEU A 447 -20.09 2.26 6.91
N ASP A 448 -20.90 2.84 6.06
CA ASP A 448 -20.78 4.20 5.54
C ASP A 448 -21.59 5.24 6.32
N GLU A 449 -22.20 4.83 7.45
CA GLU A 449 -22.93 5.70 8.36
C GLU A 449 -22.29 5.67 9.75
N LEU A 450 -22.30 6.81 10.42
CA LEU A 450 -21.93 6.91 11.83
C LEU A 450 -23.19 6.88 12.72
N PRO A 451 -23.14 6.22 13.90
CA PRO A 451 -24.24 6.23 14.84
C PRO A 451 -24.63 7.66 15.28
N PRO A 452 -25.93 7.94 15.50
CA PRO A 452 -26.39 9.22 15.99
C PRO A 452 -25.85 9.51 17.40
N GLY A 453 -25.74 10.79 17.77
CA GLY A 453 -25.26 11.22 19.10
C GLY A 453 -23.76 11.43 19.22
N ARG A 454 -23.01 11.31 18.15
CA ARG A 454 -21.57 11.60 18.11
C ARG A 454 -21.32 13.11 18.00
N GLY A 455 -20.44 13.64 18.84
CA GLY A 455 -20.03 15.05 18.80
C GLY A 455 -19.32 15.43 17.50
N ARG A 456 -19.57 16.65 17.01
CA ARG A 456 -18.87 17.17 15.83
C ARG A 456 -17.38 17.38 16.16
N ILE A 457 -16.51 16.84 15.34
CA ILE A 457 -15.06 17.08 15.43
C ILE A 457 -14.68 18.22 14.48
N ILE A 458 -14.02 19.24 15.04
CA ILE A 458 -13.46 20.36 14.27
C ILE A 458 -11.95 20.14 14.19
N THR A 459 -11.43 20.00 13.00
CA THR A 459 -9.98 19.88 12.75
C THR A 459 -9.42 21.23 12.33
N ALA A 460 -8.27 21.63 12.88
CA ALA A 460 -7.60 22.87 12.54
C ALA A 460 -6.09 22.66 12.46
N CYS A 461 -5.47 23.10 11.35
CA CYS A 461 -4.02 23.15 11.23
C CYS A 461 -3.48 24.48 11.80
N ARG A 462 -2.41 24.40 12.59
CA ARG A 462 -1.77 25.53 13.23
C ARG A 462 -0.25 25.43 13.08
N SER A 463 0.39 26.59 13.08
CA SER A 463 1.85 26.66 13.11
C SER A 463 2.39 26.60 14.54
N GLU A 464 3.67 26.29 14.72
CA GLU A 464 4.34 26.35 16.02
C GLU A 464 4.20 27.72 16.71
N LYS A 465 4.08 28.79 15.94
CA LYS A 465 3.86 30.16 16.46
C LYS A 465 2.53 30.32 17.17
N ASP A 466 1.57 29.45 16.89
CA ASP A 466 0.23 29.48 17.50
C ASP A 466 0.15 28.62 18.78
N LEU A 467 1.20 27.87 19.15
CA LEU A 467 1.24 27.03 20.34
C LEU A 467 0.77 27.72 21.63
N PRO A 468 1.17 28.97 21.94
CA PRO A 468 0.69 29.64 23.15
C PRO A 468 -0.84 29.82 23.20
N LYS A 469 -1.47 30.03 22.03
CA LYS A 469 -2.93 30.11 21.92
C LYS A 469 -3.59 28.74 22.08
N VAL A 470 -2.94 27.70 21.54
CA VAL A 470 -3.42 26.32 21.67
C VAL A 470 -3.38 25.87 23.13
N TRP A 471 -2.28 26.12 23.84
CA TRP A 471 -2.18 25.76 25.26
C TRP A 471 -3.12 26.56 26.13
N LYS A 472 -3.37 27.84 25.82
CA LYS A 472 -4.41 28.63 26.48
C LYS A 472 -5.79 27.98 26.32
N PHE A 473 -6.14 27.59 25.09
CA PHE A 473 -7.40 26.89 24.80
C PHE A 473 -7.51 25.55 25.55
N VAL A 474 -6.41 24.75 25.56
CA VAL A 474 -6.37 23.48 26.31
C VAL A 474 -6.62 23.72 27.81
N ARG A 475 -6.00 24.75 28.42
CA ARG A 475 -6.24 25.12 29.84
C ARG A 475 -7.71 25.46 30.11
N GLU A 476 -8.32 26.25 29.24
CA GLU A 476 -9.74 26.63 29.37
C GLU A 476 -10.66 25.42 29.32
N GLU A 477 -10.43 24.50 28.40
CA GLU A 477 -11.22 23.28 28.23
C GLU A 477 -10.97 22.27 29.38
N VAL A 478 -9.76 22.14 29.88
CA VAL A 478 -9.43 21.32 31.04
C VAL A 478 -10.05 21.88 32.30
N ALA A 479 -10.06 23.21 32.48
CA ALA A 479 -10.76 23.87 33.59
C ALA A 479 -12.28 23.65 33.53
N ALA A 480 -12.84 23.46 32.31
CA ALA A 480 -14.24 23.07 32.12
C ALA A 480 -14.50 21.57 32.36
N GLY A 481 -13.51 20.81 32.86
CA GLY A 481 -13.61 19.40 33.21
C GLY A 481 -13.39 18.42 32.03
N ARG A 482 -12.86 18.87 30.91
CA ARG A 482 -12.59 18.04 29.73
C ARG A 482 -11.17 17.49 29.73
N GLN A 483 -10.94 16.42 28.93
CA GLN A 483 -9.66 15.78 28.87
C GLN A 483 -9.04 15.94 27.46
N THR A 484 -7.69 15.94 27.41
CA THR A 484 -6.91 16.23 26.23
C THR A 484 -5.88 15.14 26.00
N TYR A 485 -5.75 14.72 24.74
CA TYR A 485 -4.58 13.97 24.25
C TYR A 485 -3.59 14.92 23.59
N VAL A 486 -2.29 14.73 23.87
CA VAL A 486 -1.19 15.40 23.18
C VAL A 486 -0.27 14.31 22.59
N VAL A 487 -0.12 14.28 21.28
CA VAL A 487 0.60 13.21 20.58
C VAL A 487 1.84 13.76 19.88
N TYR A 488 2.99 13.16 20.16
CA TYR A 488 4.26 13.44 19.51
C TYR A 488 4.63 12.32 18.55
N PRO A 489 5.22 12.62 17.36
CA PRO A 489 5.69 11.59 16.44
C PRO A 489 6.87 10.81 17.02
N LEU A 490 7.03 9.57 16.54
CA LEU A 490 8.25 8.81 16.76
C LEU A 490 9.42 9.46 15.99
N ILE A 491 10.58 9.60 16.62
CA ILE A 491 11.79 10.11 15.99
C ILE A 491 12.62 8.89 15.59
N ASP A 492 13.04 8.78 14.34
CA ASP A 492 13.77 7.63 13.75
C ASP A 492 15.18 7.37 14.35
N GLU A 493 15.63 8.17 15.29
CA GLU A 493 16.90 7.98 16.00
C GLU A 493 16.64 7.14 17.26
N SER A 494 17.27 6.02 17.38
CA SER A 494 17.20 4.98 18.43
C SER A 494 16.12 5.20 19.52
N GLU A 495 15.35 4.18 19.85
CA GLU A 495 14.27 4.22 20.87
C GLU A 495 14.65 4.91 22.22
N ARG A 496 15.96 5.09 22.54
CA ARG A 496 16.42 5.79 23.74
C ARG A 496 16.34 7.31 23.61
N VAL A 497 16.50 7.84 22.42
CA VAL A 497 16.42 9.28 22.14
C VAL A 497 14.96 9.72 22.18
N GLU A 498 14.04 8.91 21.64
CA GLU A 498 12.61 9.17 21.67
C GLU A 498 12.01 9.33 23.06
N ALA A 499 12.32 8.38 23.96
CA ALA A 499 11.79 8.43 25.32
C ALA A 499 12.26 9.67 26.08
N LYS A 500 13.52 10.11 25.85
CA LYS A 500 14.06 11.34 26.44
C LYS A 500 13.41 12.60 25.86
N ALA A 501 13.13 12.62 24.55
CA ALA A 501 12.48 13.75 23.90
C ALA A 501 11.04 13.94 24.41
N VAL A 502 10.25 12.87 24.42
CA VAL A 502 8.87 12.92 24.94
C VAL A 502 8.83 13.22 26.43
N GLN A 503 9.80 12.74 27.22
CA GLN A 503 9.93 13.06 28.63
C GLN A 503 10.20 14.55 28.85
N LYS A 504 11.06 15.18 28.05
CA LYS A 504 11.33 16.62 28.12
C LYS A 504 10.07 17.45 27.81
N GLU A 505 9.34 17.06 26.77
CA GLU A 505 8.09 17.71 26.39
C GLU A 505 7.02 17.52 27.47
N PHE A 506 6.97 16.36 28.11
CA PHE A 506 6.09 16.10 29.24
C PHE A 506 6.38 17.04 30.40
N GLU A 507 7.65 17.24 30.81
CA GLU A 507 8.06 18.15 31.87
C GLU A 507 7.70 19.59 31.53
N HIS A 508 7.90 20.01 30.30
CA HIS A 508 7.51 21.33 29.81
C HIS A 508 5.99 21.52 29.90
N LEU A 509 5.19 20.57 29.40
CA LEU A 509 3.74 20.67 29.43
C LEU A 509 3.18 20.58 30.84
N GLN A 510 3.82 19.84 31.75
CA GLN A 510 3.42 19.79 33.16
C GLN A 510 3.54 21.16 33.82
N ALA A 511 4.56 21.93 33.52
CA ALA A 511 4.75 23.30 33.98
C ALA A 511 3.75 24.26 33.31
N GLU A 512 3.60 24.18 32.01
CA GLU A 512 2.76 25.08 31.18
C GLU A 512 1.27 24.93 31.49
N LEU A 513 0.81 23.70 31.76
CA LEU A 513 -0.62 23.38 31.96
C LEU A 513 -1.03 23.31 33.45
N SER A 514 -0.11 23.63 34.39
CA SER A 514 -0.44 23.67 35.83
C SER A 514 -1.72 24.56 36.07
N PRO A 515 -2.66 24.11 36.94
CA PRO A 515 -2.65 22.99 37.88
C PRO A 515 -3.16 21.64 37.32
N ALA A 516 -3.33 21.48 36.01
CA ALA A 516 -3.81 20.23 35.41
C ALA A 516 -2.83 19.06 35.65
N VAL A 517 -3.37 17.89 35.96
CA VAL A 517 -2.55 16.67 36.09
C VAL A 517 -2.22 16.11 34.71
N VAL A 518 -0.95 16.09 34.38
CA VAL A 518 -0.47 15.57 33.13
C VAL A 518 0.07 14.14 33.35
N GLY A 519 -0.34 13.21 32.48
CA GLY A 519 0.15 11.83 32.44
C GLY A 519 1.03 11.59 31.23
N LEU A 520 1.96 10.64 31.31
CA LEU A 520 2.85 10.26 30.22
C LEU A 520 2.61 8.81 29.82
N MET A 521 2.49 8.54 28.52
CA MET A 521 2.38 7.19 27.95
C MET A 521 3.24 7.02 26.69
N HIS A 522 4.15 6.04 26.72
CA HIS A 522 5.02 5.73 25.57
C HIS A 522 5.26 4.22 25.43
N GLY A 523 5.83 3.80 24.30
CA GLY A 523 6.01 2.38 23.96
C GLY A 523 6.74 1.54 25.00
N ARG A 524 7.69 2.15 25.76
CA ARG A 524 8.57 1.47 26.73
C ARG A 524 7.98 1.22 28.11
N LEU A 525 6.88 1.84 28.44
CA LEU A 525 6.22 1.54 29.70
C LEU A 525 5.84 0.06 29.72
N LYS A 526 6.01 -0.58 30.87
CA LYS A 526 5.54 -1.94 31.08
C LYS A 526 4.03 -2.00 30.90
N PRO A 527 3.47 -3.14 30.48
CA PRO A 527 2.02 -3.29 30.29
C PRO A 527 1.21 -2.82 31.49
N GLU A 528 1.63 -3.18 32.70
CA GLU A 528 0.93 -2.82 33.95
C GLU A 528 0.97 -1.28 34.21
N GLU A 529 2.05 -0.62 33.82
CA GLU A 529 2.18 0.84 33.94
C GLU A 529 1.29 1.56 32.93
N LYS A 530 1.23 1.08 31.68
CA LYS A 530 0.32 1.59 30.65
C LYS A 530 -1.13 1.48 31.09
N GLU A 531 -1.50 0.34 31.64
CA GLU A 531 -2.84 0.10 32.15
C GLU A 531 -3.19 1.04 33.31
N ARG A 532 -2.27 1.21 34.25
CA ARG A 532 -2.45 2.14 35.39
C ARG A 532 -2.65 3.59 34.91
N VAL A 533 -1.83 4.07 34.00
CA VAL A 533 -1.96 5.43 33.43
C VAL A 533 -3.30 5.59 32.72
N MET A 534 -3.70 4.61 31.92
CA MET A 534 -4.98 4.64 31.20
C MET A 534 -6.19 4.55 32.15
N ALA A 535 -6.11 3.76 33.21
CA ALA A 535 -7.16 3.69 34.23
C ALA A 535 -7.36 5.04 34.90
N ARG A 536 -6.28 5.71 35.31
CA ARG A 536 -6.32 7.06 35.92
C ARG A 536 -6.84 8.12 34.93
N PHE A 537 -6.48 8.02 33.66
CA PHE A 537 -7.01 8.92 32.63
C PHE A 537 -8.51 8.69 32.41
N ARG A 538 -8.97 7.44 32.35
CA ARG A 538 -10.42 7.11 32.31
C ARG A 538 -11.21 7.60 33.53
N ALA A 539 -10.61 7.53 34.70
CA ALA A 539 -11.20 8.03 35.93
C ALA A 539 -11.24 9.57 36.03
N GLY A 540 -10.59 10.28 35.06
CA GLY A 540 -10.51 11.76 35.11
C GLY A 540 -9.46 12.30 36.05
N GLU A 541 -8.66 11.44 36.73
CA GLU A 541 -7.56 11.86 37.60
C GLU A 541 -6.42 12.52 36.82
N ILE A 542 -6.21 12.10 35.58
CA ILE A 542 -5.30 12.72 34.58
C ILE A 542 -6.17 13.48 33.60
N GLN A 543 -5.93 14.78 33.43
CA GLN A 543 -6.66 15.65 32.53
C GLN A 543 -5.99 15.76 31.16
N VAL A 544 -4.65 15.68 31.10
CA VAL A 544 -3.89 15.74 29.86
C VAL A 544 -3.00 14.51 29.75
N LEU A 545 -3.13 13.77 28.67
CA LEU A 545 -2.30 12.59 28.40
C LEU A 545 -1.34 12.87 27.25
N VAL A 546 -0.04 12.99 27.57
CA VAL A 546 1.05 13.10 26.62
C VAL A 546 1.45 11.71 26.15
N SER A 547 1.52 11.48 24.86
CA SER A 547 1.81 10.15 24.33
C SER A 547 2.54 10.16 22.98
N THR A 548 3.19 9.05 22.69
CA THR A 548 3.56 8.65 21.32
C THR A 548 2.37 7.97 20.61
N PRO A 549 2.42 7.57 19.33
CA PRO A 549 1.32 6.91 18.61
C PRO A 549 0.73 5.64 19.26
N VAL A 550 1.30 5.15 20.36
CA VAL A 550 0.79 3.99 21.12
C VAL A 550 -0.69 4.11 21.49
N ILE A 551 -1.27 5.34 21.52
CA ILE A 551 -2.71 5.55 21.72
C ILE A 551 -3.57 5.16 20.51
N GLU A 552 -3.00 4.82 19.36
CA GLU A 552 -3.79 4.27 18.24
C GLU A 552 -4.57 3.03 18.66
N VAL A 553 -4.16 2.37 19.73
CA VAL A 553 -4.74 1.10 20.18
C VAL A 553 -5.87 1.33 21.18
N GLY A 554 -7.09 1.37 20.68
CA GLY A 554 -8.31 0.81 21.24
C GLY A 554 -8.98 1.43 22.46
N VAL A 555 -8.43 2.39 23.20
CA VAL A 555 -9.04 2.86 24.46
C VAL A 555 -10.06 3.97 24.23
N ASP A 556 -11.28 3.75 24.74
CA ASP A 556 -12.39 4.71 24.67
C ASP A 556 -12.46 5.58 25.92
N VAL A 557 -12.34 6.92 25.74
CA VAL A 557 -12.51 7.91 26.81
C VAL A 557 -13.50 8.99 26.34
N PRO A 558 -14.78 8.87 26.65
CA PRO A 558 -15.83 9.79 26.16
C PRO A 558 -15.61 11.26 26.51
N ASN A 559 -14.93 11.55 27.63
CA ASN A 559 -14.63 12.90 28.10
C ASN A 559 -13.40 13.54 27.43
N ALA A 560 -12.63 12.76 26.64
CA ALA A 560 -11.50 13.29 25.87
C ALA A 560 -12.02 13.98 24.60
N THR A 561 -12.06 15.31 24.63
CA THR A 561 -12.64 16.13 23.56
C THR A 561 -11.58 16.89 22.77
N ILE A 562 -10.33 16.89 23.20
CA ILE A 562 -9.24 17.59 22.51
C ILE A 562 -8.14 16.61 22.14
N MET A 563 -7.66 16.72 20.91
CA MET A 563 -6.48 16.04 20.38
C MET A 563 -5.52 17.08 19.81
N VAL A 564 -4.34 17.20 20.38
CA VAL A 564 -3.24 18.00 19.82
C VAL A 564 -2.22 17.05 19.25
N ILE A 565 -1.87 17.20 17.98
CA ILE A 565 -0.87 16.37 17.30
C ILE A 565 0.29 17.27 16.87
N GLU A 566 1.43 17.08 17.50
CA GLU A 566 2.67 17.83 17.24
C GLU A 566 3.41 17.25 16.04
N ASN A 567 4.05 18.11 15.24
CA ASN A 567 4.75 17.74 14.00
C ASN A 567 3.87 16.84 13.10
N ALA A 568 2.62 17.25 12.91
CA ALA A 568 1.60 16.46 12.23
C ALA A 568 1.98 16.07 10.78
N GLU A 569 2.86 16.82 10.11
CA GLU A 569 3.37 16.51 8.77
C GLU A 569 4.21 15.22 8.71
N ARG A 570 4.68 14.71 9.85
CA ARG A 570 5.42 13.44 9.95
C ARG A 570 4.52 12.21 9.99
N PHE A 571 3.23 12.41 10.26
CA PHE A 571 2.27 11.31 10.31
C PHE A 571 1.70 11.01 8.93
N GLY A 572 1.40 9.73 8.69
CA GLY A 572 0.56 9.33 7.57
C GLY A 572 -0.90 9.69 7.80
N LEU A 573 -1.67 9.89 6.72
CA LEU A 573 -3.09 10.25 6.80
C LEU A 573 -3.92 9.23 7.59
N ALA A 574 -3.65 7.94 7.41
CA ALA A 574 -4.32 6.88 8.17
C ALA A 574 -4.13 7.03 9.69
N ALA A 575 -2.88 7.31 10.14
CA ALA A 575 -2.57 7.53 11.55
C ALA A 575 -3.25 8.78 12.10
N LEU A 576 -3.20 9.91 11.37
CA LEU A 576 -3.90 11.15 11.75
C LEU A 576 -5.41 10.92 11.89
N HIS A 577 -5.99 10.17 10.96
CA HIS A 577 -7.41 9.85 11.00
C HIS A 577 -7.77 8.95 12.18
N GLN A 578 -6.99 7.92 12.48
CA GLN A 578 -7.17 7.04 13.64
C GLN A 578 -7.03 7.79 14.96
N LEU A 579 -6.02 8.67 15.08
CA LEU A 579 -5.85 9.54 16.26
C LEU A 579 -7.04 10.48 16.42
N ARG A 580 -7.46 11.16 15.37
CA ARG A 580 -8.66 12.01 15.40
C ARG A 580 -9.91 11.24 15.85
N GLY A 581 -10.04 9.98 15.44
CA GLY A 581 -11.14 9.10 15.82
C GLY A 581 -11.16 8.71 17.31
N ARG A 582 -10.11 9.04 18.09
CA ARG A 582 -10.07 8.82 19.55
C ARG A 582 -10.84 9.85 20.34
N ILE A 583 -11.18 10.98 19.75
CA ILE A 583 -12.04 12.02 20.34
C ILE A 583 -13.42 12.00 19.69
N GLY A 584 -14.36 12.79 20.23
CA GLY A 584 -15.72 12.92 19.68
C GLY A 584 -16.62 11.70 19.93
N ARG A 585 -16.32 10.90 20.96
CA ARG A 585 -17.12 9.73 21.33
C ARG A 585 -18.25 10.04 22.32
N GLY A 586 -18.25 11.25 22.86
CA GLY A 586 -19.34 11.82 23.64
C GLY A 586 -20.19 12.81 22.84
N GLY A 587 -21.25 13.35 23.41
CA GLY A 587 -22.12 14.35 22.78
C GLY A 587 -21.51 15.76 22.66
N ASN A 588 -20.33 16.01 23.23
CA ASN A 588 -19.66 17.30 23.22
C ASN A 588 -18.90 17.57 21.91
N LYS A 589 -18.81 18.86 21.53
CA LYS A 589 -17.88 19.27 20.45
C LYS A 589 -16.48 18.88 20.81
N SER A 590 -15.74 18.40 19.81
CA SER A 590 -14.36 17.97 19.96
C SER A 590 -13.45 18.68 18.96
N TYR A 591 -12.18 18.83 19.32
CA TYR A 591 -11.22 19.61 18.57
C TYR A 591 -9.95 18.80 18.31
N CYS A 592 -9.57 18.68 17.03
CA CYS A 592 -8.31 18.08 16.61
C CYS A 592 -7.40 19.20 16.08
N VAL A 593 -6.34 19.50 16.80
CA VAL A 593 -5.37 20.55 16.43
C VAL A 593 -4.10 19.87 15.89
N LEU A 594 -3.82 20.11 14.62
CA LEU A 594 -2.64 19.61 13.93
C LEU A 594 -1.57 20.71 13.93
N ILE A 595 -0.49 20.51 14.66
CA ILE A 595 0.64 21.45 14.71
C ILE A 595 1.70 20.97 13.72
N GLY A 596 2.14 21.84 12.82
CA GLY A 596 3.17 21.45 11.86
C GLY A 596 3.59 22.57 10.91
N GLN A 597 4.73 22.32 10.24
CA GLN A 597 5.29 23.19 9.20
C GLN A 597 5.54 22.38 7.92
N PRO A 598 4.50 22.14 7.11
CA PRO A 598 4.67 21.36 5.89
C PRO A 598 5.64 22.05 4.92
N ARG A 599 6.69 21.30 4.49
CA ARG A 599 7.75 21.81 3.60
C ARG A 599 7.57 21.38 2.15
N SER A 600 6.68 20.43 1.87
CA SER A 600 6.37 19.94 0.54
C SER A 600 4.89 20.12 0.21
N ALA A 601 4.54 20.16 -1.07
CA ALA A 601 3.15 20.22 -1.54
C ALA A 601 2.33 19.03 -0.99
N ASP A 602 2.92 17.84 -0.97
CA ASP A 602 2.25 16.62 -0.46
C ASP A 602 1.99 16.69 1.05
N SER A 603 2.95 17.21 1.83
CA SER A 603 2.77 17.41 3.28
C SER A 603 1.66 18.42 3.55
N TRP A 604 1.61 19.52 2.76
CA TRP A 604 0.56 20.51 2.86
C TRP A 604 -0.80 19.92 2.50
N ARG A 605 -0.86 19.15 1.41
CA ARG A 605 -2.10 18.48 0.96
C ARG A 605 -2.63 17.50 2.00
N ARG A 606 -1.75 16.71 2.65
CA ARG A 606 -2.14 15.80 3.74
C ARG A 606 -2.80 16.51 4.91
N LEU A 607 -2.24 17.61 5.39
CA LEU A 607 -2.86 18.34 6.50
C LEU A 607 -4.18 19.00 6.08
N LYS A 608 -4.24 19.51 4.86
CA LYS A 608 -5.42 20.19 4.32
C LYS A 608 -6.64 19.28 4.21
N ILE A 609 -6.48 18.05 3.72
CA ILE A 609 -7.59 17.10 3.60
C ILE A 609 -8.17 16.75 4.98
N MET A 610 -7.34 16.73 6.04
CA MET A 610 -7.82 16.50 7.40
C MET A 610 -8.72 17.62 7.93
N GLU A 611 -8.52 18.87 7.48
CA GLU A 611 -9.43 19.99 7.78
C GLU A 611 -10.71 19.94 6.95
N GLU A 612 -10.61 19.55 5.67
CA GLU A 612 -11.71 19.57 4.69
C GLU A 612 -12.79 18.52 4.99
N THR A 613 -12.38 17.35 5.52
CA THR A 613 -13.32 16.24 5.71
C THR A 613 -13.04 15.41 6.96
N THR A 614 -14.14 14.85 7.50
CA THR A 614 -14.10 13.82 8.55
C THR A 614 -14.31 12.43 7.97
N ASP A 615 -14.67 12.29 6.69
CA ASP A 615 -14.91 11.02 6.02
C ASP A 615 -13.58 10.28 5.81
N GLY A 616 -13.45 9.13 6.48
CA GLY A 616 -12.26 8.30 6.41
C GLY A 616 -12.02 7.69 5.03
N PHE A 617 -13.06 7.41 4.23
CA PHE A 617 -12.89 6.88 2.86
C PHE A 617 -12.26 7.93 1.94
N ARG A 618 -12.74 9.17 2.02
CA ARG A 618 -12.17 10.27 1.24
C ARG A 618 -10.72 10.57 1.63
N ILE A 619 -10.39 10.47 2.93
CA ILE A 619 -9.02 10.60 3.42
C ILE A 619 -8.13 9.47 2.90
N ALA A 620 -8.61 8.24 2.88
CA ALA A 620 -7.87 7.10 2.37
C ALA A 620 -7.64 7.18 0.84
N GLU A 621 -8.61 7.67 0.08
CA GLU A 621 -8.44 7.93 -1.35
C GLU A 621 -7.35 8.97 -1.62
N GLU A 622 -7.29 10.02 -0.80
CA GLU A 622 -6.26 11.04 -0.92
C GLU A 622 -4.88 10.53 -0.47
N ASP A 623 -4.81 9.72 0.60
CA ASP A 623 -3.55 9.08 1.02
C ASP A 623 -2.97 8.20 -0.10
N LEU A 624 -3.84 7.47 -0.78
CA LEU A 624 -3.48 6.62 -1.90
C LEU A 624 -2.98 7.42 -3.11
N ARG A 625 -3.59 8.59 -3.39
CA ARG A 625 -3.12 9.51 -4.45
C ARG A 625 -1.75 10.08 -4.16
N ILE A 626 -1.47 10.43 -2.90
CA ILE A 626 -0.20 11.04 -2.48
C ILE A 626 0.93 10.03 -2.44
N ARG A 627 0.69 8.83 -1.88
CA ARG A 627 1.73 7.79 -1.70
C ARG A 627 1.92 6.92 -2.93
N GLY A 628 0.88 6.77 -3.75
CA GLY A 628 0.80 5.73 -4.76
C GLY A 628 0.49 4.34 -4.17
N PRO A 629 0.15 3.36 -5.03
CA PRO A 629 -0.31 2.03 -4.60
C PRO A 629 0.80 1.11 -4.08
N GLY A 630 2.08 1.43 -4.33
CA GLY A 630 3.22 0.56 -4.06
C GLY A 630 3.35 0.12 -2.59
N ASP A 631 3.12 1.05 -1.66
CA ASP A 631 3.27 0.78 -0.21
C ASP A 631 2.07 0.01 0.39
N ILE A 632 0.90 0.06 -0.26
CA ILE A 632 -0.33 -0.57 0.25
C ILE A 632 -0.48 -2.00 -0.27
N LEU A 633 0.13 -2.30 -1.42
CA LEU A 633 0.06 -3.60 -2.10
C LEU A 633 1.17 -4.57 -1.69
N GLY A 634 1.87 -4.31 -0.59
CA GLY A 634 2.95 -5.17 -0.09
C GLY A 634 2.57 -6.65 -0.11
N THR A 635 3.48 -7.50 -0.59
CA THR A 635 3.31 -8.96 -0.72
C THR A 635 2.87 -9.63 0.58
N ASP A 636 3.24 -9.05 1.72
CA ASP A 636 2.96 -9.57 3.06
C ASP A 636 1.47 -9.50 3.43
N GLN A 637 0.70 -8.59 2.81
CA GLN A 637 -0.72 -8.39 3.13
C GLN A 637 -1.68 -9.10 2.17
N SER A 638 -1.33 -9.21 0.88
CA SER A 638 -2.21 -9.79 -0.16
C SER A 638 -1.82 -11.21 -0.56
N GLY A 639 -0.55 -11.60 -0.39
CA GLY A 639 0.00 -12.83 -0.93
C GLY A 639 -0.08 -12.91 -2.47
N LEU A 640 -0.13 -11.74 -3.13
CA LEU A 640 -0.09 -11.58 -4.58
C LEU A 640 1.27 -11.01 -4.99
N PRO A 641 1.76 -11.29 -6.21
CA PRO A 641 2.97 -10.66 -6.73
C PRO A 641 2.82 -9.14 -6.78
N PRO A 642 3.90 -8.38 -6.56
CA PRO A 642 3.86 -6.92 -6.67
C PRO A 642 3.50 -6.51 -8.10
N LEU A 643 2.71 -5.45 -8.24
CA LEU A 643 2.36 -4.88 -9.53
C LEU A 643 3.58 -4.19 -10.15
N ARG A 644 3.79 -4.42 -11.45
CA ARG A 644 4.88 -3.84 -12.25
C ARG A 644 4.39 -2.76 -13.20
N PHE A 645 3.20 -2.90 -13.75
CA PHE A 645 2.63 -2.07 -14.81
C PHE A 645 1.42 -1.29 -14.36
N GLY A 646 0.53 -1.94 -13.61
CA GLY A 646 -0.77 -1.43 -13.23
C GLY A 646 -0.75 -0.65 -11.94
N ASP A 647 -1.49 0.46 -11.94
CA ASP A 647 -1.86 1.22 -10.77
C ASP A 647 -3.36 0.99 -10.50
N PRO A 648 -3.77 0.29 -9.43
CA PRO A 648 -5.17 -0.03 -9.18
C PRO A 648 -6.08 1.19 -9.04
N VAL A 649 -5.52 2.37 -8.83
CA VAL A 649 -6.27 3.63 -8.71
C VAL A 649 -6.43 4.30 -10.05
N GLN A 650 -5.29 4.50 -10.74
CA GLN A 650 -5.29 5.17 -12.04
C GLN A 650 -5.89 4.29 -13.13
N ASP A 651 -5.63 2.98 -13.08
CA ASP A 651 -6.09 2.01 -14.07
C ASP A 651 -7.36 1.24 -13.60
N TRP A 652 -8.19 1.89 -12.77
CA TRP A 652 -9.37 1.25 -12.15
C TRP A 652 -10.31 0.60 -13.16
N GLU A 653 -10.59 1.25 -14.28
CA GLU A 653 -11.50 0.69 -15.30
C GLU A 653 -10.96 -0.60 -15.89
N MET A 654 -9.64 -0.64 -16.14
CA MET A 654 -8.96 -1.83 -16.65
C MET A 654 -9.02 -2.98 -15.64
N LEU A 655 -8.83 -2.66 -14.36
CA LEU A 655 -8.90 -3.62 -13.27
C LEU A 655 -10.32 -4.22 -13.13
N ARG A 656 -11.35 -3.37 -13.16
CA ARG A 656 -12.76 -3.82 -13.12
C ARG A 656 -13.07 -4.74 -14.29
N ARG A 657 -12.58 -4.41 -15.47
CA ARG A 657 -12.74 -5.23 -16.66
C ARG A 657 -12.04 -6.57 -16.51
N ALA A 658 -10.77 -6.57 -16.15
CA ALA A 658 -9.96 -7.78 -15.94
C ALA A 658 -10.64 -8.73 -14.92
N ARG A 659 -11.22 -8.18 -13.85
CA ARG A 659 -12.01 -8.94 -12.87
C ARG A 659 -13.25 -9.57 -13.50
N THR A 660 -14.03 -8.80 -14.23
CA THR A 660 -15.25 -9.31 -14.88
C THR A 660 -14.93 -10.45 -15.85
N ASP A 661 -13.88 -10.30 -16.63
CA ASP A 661 -13.43 -11.29 -17.60
C ASP A 661 -12.90 -12.56 -16.90
N ALA A 662 -12.11 -12.42 -15.83
CA ALA A 662 -11.64 -13.55 -15.03
C ALA A 662 -12.79 -14.31 -14.37
N GLU A 663 -13.76 -13.62 -13.75
CA GLU A 663 -14.93 -14.24 -13.15
C GLU A 663 -15.79 -14.98 -14.21
N ALA A 664 -15.97 -14.39 -15.38
CA ALA A 664 -16.69 -15.00 -16.49
C ALA A 664 -15.98 -16.27 -17.00
N LEU A 665 -14.65 -16.22 -17.11
CA LEU A 665 -13.82 -17.36 -17.48
C LEU A 665 -13.98 -18.52 -16.50
N PHE A 666 -13.76 -18.26 -15.20
CA PHE A 666 -13.84 -19.30 -14.18
C PHE A 666 -15.26 -19.84 -13.99
N ARG A 667 -16.30 -19.06 -14.29
CA ARG A 667 -17.68 -19.54 -14.31
C ARG A 667 -17.93 -20.55 -15.42
N LYS A 668 -17.26 -20.37 -16.60
CA LYS A 668 -17.38 -21.28 -17.76
C LYS A 668 -16.47 -22.50 -17.66
N ASP A 669 -15.23 -22.30 -17.24
CA ASP A 669 -14.20 -23.35 -17.14
C ASP A 669 -13.44 -23.28 -15.81
N PRO A 670 -14.07 -23.79 -14.73
CA PRO A 670 -13.48 -23.75 -13.37
C PRO A 670 -12.11 -24.40 -13.23
N ALA A 671 -11.81 -25.37 -14.08
CA ALA A 671 -10.56 -26.14 -14.04
C ALA A 671 -9.53 -25.69 -15.08
N LEU A 672 -9.87 -24.66 -15.87
CA LEU A 672 -9.05 -24.16 -16.99
C LEU A 672 -8.59 -25.26 -17.94
N LYS A 673 -9.48 -26.22 -18.24
CA LYS A 673 -9.21 -27.35 -19.13
C LYS A 673 -9.01 -26.87 -20.57
N SER A 674 -9.77 -25.86 -20.98
CA SER A 674 -9.67 -25.25 -22.31
C SER A 674 -8.44 -24.36 -22.48
N MET A 675 -7.76 -23.99 -21.39
CA MET A 675 -6.65 -23.01 -21.37
C MET A 675 -5.40 -23.56 -20.65
N PRO A 676 -4.72 -24.54 -21.22
CA PRO A 676 -3.57 -25.18 -20.55
C PRO A 676 -2.38 -24.23 -20.36
N ALA A 677 -2.24 -23.21 -21.21
CA ALA A 677 -1.18 -22.17 -21.06
C ALA A 677 -1.44 -21.30 -19.84
N LEU A 678 -2.64 -20.76 -19.65
CA LEU A 678 -3.02 -19.99 -18.49
C LEU A 678 -2.91 -20.81 -17.21
N ARG A 679 -3.37 -22.06 -17.24
CA ARG A 679 -3.26 -22.97 -16.08
C ARG A 679 -1.81 -23.14 -15.64
N ARG A 680 -0.90 -23.39 -16.57
CA ARG A 680 0.56 -23.50 -16.27
C ARG A 680 1.13 -22.23 -15.68
N LEU A 681 0.73 -21.04 -16.19
CA LEU A 681 1.17 -19.76 -15.63
C LEU A 681 0.72 -19.58 -14.18
N LEU A 682 -0.54 -19.89 -13.89
CA LEU A 682 -1.08 -19.81 -12.53
C LEU A 682 -0.45 -20.82 -11.58
N ASP A 683 -0.13 -22.02 -12.05
CA ASP A 683 0.53 -23.06 -11.24
C ASP A 683 2.00 -22.67 -10.93
N ARG A 684 2.73 -22.10 -11.87
CA ARG A 684 4.10 -21.58 -11.67
C ARG A 684 4.10 -20.38 -10.68
N GLY A 685 3.16 -19.46 -10.81
CA GLY A 685 3.02 -18.32 -9.89
C GLY A 685 2.76 -18.74 -8.45
N VAL A 686 1.94 -19.76 -8.25
CA VAL A 686 1.66 -20.34 -6.91
C VAL A 686 2.87 -21.08 -6.34
N ALA A 687 3.60 -21.84 -7.16
CA ALA A 687 4.79 -22.58 -6.72
C ALA A 687 5.95 -21.63 -6.32
N GLY A 688 6.13 -20.53 -7.04
CA GLY A 688 7.15 -19.51 -6.69
C GLY A 688 6.90 -18.82 -5.36
N HIS A 689 5.62 -18.66 -4.95
CA HIS A 689 5.26 -18.06 -3.66
C HIS A 689 5.25 -19.07 -2.49
N HIS A 690 4.97 -20.34 -2.73
CA HIS A 690 5.08 -21.36 -1.69
C HIS A 690 6.53 -21.63 -1.26
N SER A 691 7.52 -21.44 -2.14
CA SER A 691 8.93 -21.56 -1.76
C SER A 691 9.41 -20.43 -0.85
N LEU A 692 8.83 -19.21 -0.94
CA LEU A 692 9.12 -18.09 -0.03
C LEU A 692 8.35 -18.21 1.29
N ALA A 693 7.16 -18.80 1.29
CA ALA A 693 6.37 -19.05 2.49
C ALA A 693 6.84 -20.27 3.31
N ALA A 694 7.66 -21.15 2.72
CA ALA A 694 8.23 -22.31 3.42
C ALA A 694 9.60 -22.04 4.05
N VAL A 695 10.18 -20.86 3.84
CA VAL A 695 11.53 -20.48 4.31
C VAL A 695 11.48 -19.31 5.33
N SER A 696 10.30 -18.81 5.71
CA SER A 696 10.17 -17.78 6.75
C SER A 696 9.37 -18.27 7.94
#